data_9be0867ee2dc4e69552169cf20b79465
#
_entry.id   9be0867ee2dc4e69552169cf20b79465
#
_cell.length_a   1.000
_cell.length_b   1.000
_cell.length_c   1.000
_cell.angle_alpha   90.00
_cell.angle_beta   90.00
_cell.angle_gamma   90.00
#
_symmetry.space_group_name_H-M   'P 1'
#
loop_
_entity.id
_entity.type
_entity.pdbx_description
1 polymer ?
#
loop_
_entity_poly.entity_id
_entity_poly.type
_entity_poly.pdbx_seq_one_letter_code
_entity_poly.pdbx_strand_id
1 'polypeptide(L)'
;MGNIKISSAKTRRRTASLELMVIALILVMGGAAGAVDFEHVVIDENIGGRTAIGDIDGDGFNDIVVHTWSTDRGKQNDGKIGWYKYPNWRRYSIVDSGHIFGDGVLAVDVDLDGDNDVVTAKGSDNEASVFWYENPGGKATSGWKEHKVATVERGSEVKDVEVHDIDHDGKPDVVVRTKHKFAVYFQKSPDSWIEVKADNAEREGMIVGDVDGDGDYDAVMNGFWLENPEHPRAGKWKRHNIDPTWYEDVTGGWQDHSVMADIKDMNNDGRDDVILSHSEKTGFAIAWYESDNSTGGPDAWTKHEVGVVDYCHTLRGDDIDLDGDIDIVAATLIRKSDPEIYVFINEGNGLTWRKQQVAATSAYKAKTGDIDNDGDIDIVTARSWDKPPLQLWRSTISKTIGGIGVGAAAPPGAEVLIDGTRKLLDEKWTYWAGPRFASSLPIKWEIVDDPVDPGTVIASTDPAGDGGKYGAADIVTKKKYRDFRLHVEFLIPHKKGNSGVYLQNRYEIQVLDGDSGKHGMAAVINEAVGPYHAYNGTGKWNAYDIKFRAARFKDGKLTEKAIVTMFFNGVRAHTNQRIQKVWGGPNSGIDGGNQRGTGITDVPGGLKLQCEGHEVLYRNIWIKELDLKEPDTDWGP
;
A
#
# COMPACT_ATOMS: atom_id res chain seq x y z
N MET A 1 -80.84 -1.30 20.84
CA MET A 1 -80.82 -0.26 19.79
C MET A 1 -79.78 0.80 20.21
N GLY A 2 -78.66 0.78 19.73
CA GLY A 2 -77.59 1.75 20.09
C GLY A 2 -76.48 1.69 19.05
N ASN A 3 -76.47 2.69 18.17
CA ASN A 3 -75.47 2.85 17.12
C ASN A 3 -74.17 3.27 17.72
N ILE A 4 -73.10 2.55 17.47
CA ILE A 4 -71.71 2.96 17.77
C ILE A 4 -71.09 3.40 16.45
N LYS A 5 -70.68 4.69 16.40
CA LYS A 5 -69.89 5.28 15.33
C LYS A 5 -68.44 4.86 15.49
N ILE A 6 -67.86 4.27 14.45
CA ILE A 6 -66.41 3.99 14.37
C ILE A 6 -65.73 5.20 13.71
N SER A 7 -64.85 5.84 14.48
CA SER A 7 -63.96 6.91 14.05
C SER A 7 -62.72 6.32 13.36
N SER A 8 -62.45 6.71 12.11
CA SER A 8 -61.25 6.34 11.38
C SER A 8 -60.02 7.16 11.82
N ALA A 9 -59.09 6.53 12.48
CA ALA A 9 -57.79 7.13 12.76
C ALA A 9 -56.85 6.94 11.56
N LYS A 10 -56.42 8.03 10.95
CA LYS A 10 -55.36 8.06 9.92
C LYS A 10 -54.02 7.76 10.57
N THR A 11 -53.46 6.60 10.27
CA THR A 11 -52.10 6.23 10.65
C THR A 11 -51.13 6.92 9.70
N ARG A 12 -50.39 7.91 10.21
CA ARG A 12 -49.21 8.44 9.54
C ARG A 12 -48.09 7.41 9.61
N ARG A 13 -47.66 6.86 8.48
CA ARG A 13 -46.43 6.12 8.35
C ARG A 13 -45.26 7.09 8.52
N ARG A 14 -44.52 6.96 9.61
CA ARG A 14 -43.15 7.51 9.73
C ARG A 14 -42.24 6.50 9.04
N THR A 15 -41.58 6.94 7.97
CA THR A 15 -40.41 6.26 7.43
C THR A 15 -39.28 6.45 8.42
N ALA A 16 -38.91 5.39 9.12
CA ALA A 16 -37.67 5.35 9.88
C ALA A 16 -36.54 5.06 8.87
N SER A 17 -35.61 5.97 8.74
CA SER A 17 -34.32 5.70 8.13
C SER A 17 -33.59 4.67 9.00
N LEU A 18 -33.30 3.51 8.43
CA LEU A 18 -32.39 2.53 9.02
C LEU A 18 -30.98 3.10 8.86
N GLU A 19 -30.42 3.61 9.92
CA GLU A 19 -28.97 3.79 10.01
C GLU A 19 -28.38 2.38 10.16
N LEU A 20 -27.53 1.98 9.20
CA LEU A 20 -26.76 0.75 9.29
C LEU A 20 -25.76 0.92 10.43
N MET A 21 -26.02 0.23 11.52
CA MET A 21 -25.06 0.08 12.61
C MET A 21 -24.09 -1.02 12.21
N VAL A 22 -22.87 -0.66 11.83
CA VAL A 22 -21.76 -1.60 11.62
C VAL A 22 -21.47 -2.23 12.99
N ILE A 23 -21.75 -3.49 13.17
CA ILE A 23 -21.39 -4.24 14.37
C ILE A 23 -19.99 -4.80 14.13
N ALA A 24 -18.98 -4.11 14.63
CA ALA A 24 -17.64 -4.68 14.76
C ALA A 24 -17.66 -5.76 15.86
N LEU A 25 -17.51 -7.01 15.47
CA LEU A 25 -17.33 -8.12 16.41
C LEU A 25 -15.85 -8.23 16.73
N ILE A 26 -15.41 -7.63 17.81
CA ILE A 26 -14.03 -7.75 18.29
C ILE A 26 -13.86 -9.16 18.89
N LEU A 27 -13.28 -10.09 18.13
CA LEU A 27 -12.76 -11.34 18.66
C LEU A 27 -11.32 -11.09 19.12
N VAL A 28 -11.13 -10.68 20.37
CA VAL A 28 -9.81 -10.68 21.00
C VAL A 28 -9.43 -12.13 21.28
N MET A 29 -8.70 -12.75 20.38
CA MET A 29 -7.95 -13.96 20.66
C MET A 29 -6.60 -13.51 21.26
N GLY A 30 -6.31 -13.93 22.50
CA GLY A 30 -5.04 -13.65 23.15
C GLY A 30 -3.90 -14.23 22.33
N GLY A 31 -3.19 -13.37 21.59
CA GLY A 31 -2.08 -13.76 20.73
C GLY A 31 -0.84 -14.20 21.51
N ALA A 32 -0.16 -15.21 20.99
CA ALA A 32 1.23 -15.49 21.37
C ALA A 32 2.10 -14.30 20.91
N ALA A 33 3.20 -14.04 21.60
CA ALA A 33 4.13 -12.97 21.21
C ALA A 33 4.57 -13.18 19.75
N GLY A 34 4.34 -12.17 18.89
CA GLY A 34 4.65 -12.19 17.46
C GLY A 34 3.47 -12.56 16.53
N ALA A 35 2.23 -12.71 17.03
CA ALA A 35 1.08 -12.90 16.14
C ALA A 35 0.63 -11.56 15.56
N VAL A 36 0.23 -11.57 14.26
CA VAL A 36 -0.41 -10.42 13.61
C VAL A 36 -1.91 -10.48 13.90
N ASP A 37 -2.45 -9.42 14.48
CA ASP A 37 -3.87 -9.33 14.79
C ASP A 37 -4.62 -8.62 13.65
N PHE A 38 -5.80 -9.15 13.31
CA PHE A 38 -6.68 -8.61 12.26
C PHE A 38 -8.06 -8.29 12.79
N GLU A 39 -8.56 -7.11 12.47
CA GLU A 39 -9.97 -6.73 12.68
C GLU A 39 -10.80 -7.16 11.47
N HIS A 40 -11.84 -7.98 11.70
CA HIS A 40 -12.73 -8.42 10.62
C HIS A 40 -13.84 -7.43 10.36
N VAL A 41 -13.93 -6.93 9.13
CA VAL A 41 -14.97 -6.02 8.65
C VAL A 41 -15.74 -6.67 7.51
N VAL A 42 -17.06 -6.78 7.62
CA VAL A 42 -17.92 -7.16 6.50
C VAL A 42 -18.35 -5.91 5.75
N ILE A 43 -17.90 -5.79 4.51
CA ILE A 43 -18.15 -4.63 3.65
C ILE A 43 -19.55 -4.73 3.03
N ASP A 44 -19.89 -5.92 2.48
CA ASP A 44 -21.20 -6.17 1.89
C ASP A 44 -21.61 -7.65 2.06
N GLU A 45 -22.70 -7.87 2.77
CA GLU A 45 -23.26 -9.22 3.06
C GLU A 45 -23.81 -9.93 1.81
N ASN A 46 -24.02 -9.22 0.71
CA ASN A 46 -24.75 -9.74 -0.45
C ASN A 46 -23.88 -9.81 -1.71
N ILE A 47 -22.64 -9.34 -1.65
CA ILE A 47 -21.74 -9.29 -2.80
C ILE A 47 -20.61 -10.31 -2.63
N GLY A 48 -20.41 -11.10 -3.67
CA GLY A 48 -19.22 -11.92 -3.89
C GLY A 48 -18.64 -11.61 -5.26
N GLY A 49 -17.35 -11.88 -5.49
CA GLY A 49 -16.71 -11.59 -6.75
C GLY A 49 -15.20 -11.51 -6.65
N ARG A 50 -14.57 -10.96 -7.68
CA ARG A 50 -13.15 -10.62 -7.70
C ARG A 50 -12.98 -9.19 -7.23
N THR A 51 -11.86 -8.94 -6.59
CA THR A 51 -11.57 -7.64 -5.98
C THR A 51 -10.33 -7.01 -6.59
N ALA A 52 -10.30 -5.67 -6.62
CA ALA A 52 -9.10 -4.87 -6.80
C ALA A 52 -9.08 -3.76 -5.75
N ILE A 53 -7.88 -3.24 -5.50
CA ILE A 53 -7.62 -2.16 -4.55
C ILE A 53 -7.05 -0.99 -5.34
N GLY A 54 -7.51 0.23 -5.06
CA GLY A 54 -6.97 1.47 -5.61
C GLY A 54 -7.78 2.68 -5.18
N ASP A 55 -7.16 3.84 -5.13
CA ASP A 55 -7.83 5.11 -4.90
C ASP A 55 -8.66 5.49 -6.13
N ILE A 56 -9.97 5.30 -6.08
CA ILE A 56 -10.88 5.48 -7.20
C ILE A 56 -11.42 6.92 -7.30
N ASP A 57 -11.58 7.60 -6.17
CA ASP A 57 -12.11 8.97 -6.18
C ASP A 57 -11.05 10.05 -5.87
N GLY A 58 -9.77 9.69 -5.89
CA GLY A 58 -8.65 10.60 -5.74
C GLY A 58 -8.55 11.22 -4.34
N ASP A 59 -9.09 10.54 -3.31
CA ASP A 59 -9.10 11.09 -1.96
C ASP A 59 -7.88 10.69 -1.11
N GLY A 60 -7.01 9.84 -1.66
CA GLY A 60 -5.76 9.39 -1.06
C GLY A 60 -5.89 8.12 -0.23
N PHE A 61 -7.08 7.55 -0.09
CA PHE A 61 -7.29 6.24 0.52
C PHE A 61 -7.63 5.20 -0.54
N ASN A 62 -7.23 3.97 -0.30
CA ASN A 62 -7.57 2.89 -1.18
C ASN A 62 -9.04 2.48 -1.03
N ASP A 63 -9.71 2.36 -2.14
CA ASP A 63 -11.07 1.86 -2.28
C ASP A 63 -11.05 0.40 -2.76
N ILE A 64 -12.19 -0.27 -2.72
CA ILE A 64 -12.31 -1.65 -3.17
C ILE A 64 -13.22 -1.73 -4.40
N VAL A 65 -12.67 -2.16 -5.51
CA VAL A 65 -13.44 -2.48 -6.72
C VAL A 65 -13.85 -3.95 -6.67
N VAL A 66 -15.11 -4.24 -7.03
CA VAL A 66 -15.63 -5.60 -7.12
C VAL A 66 -16.35 -5.81 -8.44
N HIS A 67 -16.00 -6.87 -9.14
CA HIS A 67 -16.85 -7.39 -10.19
C HIS A 67 -17.50 -8.72 -9.79
N THR A 68 -18.80 -8.84 -10.03
CA THR A 68 -19.56 -10.01 -9.66
C THR A 68 -19.77 -10.92 -10.87
N TRP A 69 -19.74 -12.23 -10.64
CA TRP A 69 -20.19 -13.20 -11.61
C TRP A 69 -21.71 -13.40 -11.52
N SER A 70 -22.37 -13.71 -12.65
CA SER A 70 -23.79 -14.10 -12.62
C SER A 70 -23.97 -15.43 -11.87
N THR A 71 -24.75 -15.42 -10.82
CA THR A 71 -25.01 -16.62 -9.98
C THR A 71 -26.00 -17.58 -10.59
N ASP A 72 -26.75 -17.15 -11.58
CA ASP A 72 -27.77 -17.95 -12.27
C ASP A 72 -27.32 -18.30 -13.69
N ARG A 73 -26.85 -19.54 -13.88
CA ARG A 73 -26.43 -20.02 -15.20
C ARG A 73 -27.51 -19.88 -16.28
N GLY A 74 -28.76 -19.60 -15.91
CA GLY A 74 -29.86 -19.25 -16.80
C GLY A 74 -30.03 -17.76 -17.08
N LYS A 75 -29.38 -16.87 -16.27
CA LYS A 75 -29.39 -15.41 -16.42
C LYS A 75 -27.98 -14.92 -16.66
N GLN A 76 -27.43 -15.26 -17.78
CA GLN A 76 -26.01 -15.02 -18.13
C GLN A 76 -25.59 -13.54 -18.27
N ASN A 77 -26.42 -12.56 -17.87
CA ASN A 77 -26.18 -11.16 -18.12
C ASN A 77 -26.47 -10.24 -16.92
N ASP A 78 -26.31 -10.70 -15.68
CA ASP A 78 -26.53 -9.86 -14.49
C ASP A 78 -25.27 -9.55 -13.68
N GLY A 79 -24.09 -9.81 -14.25
CA GLY A 79 -22.82 -9.39 -13.67
C GLY A 79 -22.72 -7.87 -13.55
N LYS A 80 -22.13 -7.42 -12.47
CA LYS A 80 -22.02 -6.02 -12.07
C LYS A 80 -20.59 -5.67 -11.75
N ILE A 81 -20.22 -4.41 -11.98
CA ILE A 81 -19.01 -3.81 -11.42
C ILE A 81 -19.42 -2.66 -10.53
N GLY A 82 -18.79 -2.54 -9.39
CA GLY A 82 -18.94 -1.39 -8.50
C GLY A 82 -17.71 -1.22 -7.63
N TRP A 83 -17.63 -0.07 -7.00
CA TRP A 83 -16.57 0.19 -6.05
C TRP A 83 -17.16 0.66 -4.72
N TYR A 84 -16.42 0.42 -3.64
CA TYR A 84 -16.79 0.71 -2.27
C TYR A 84 -15.81 1.71 -1.69
N LYS A 85 -16.34 2.91 -1.37
CA LYS A 85 -15.53 4.00 -0.84
C LYS A 85 -15.13 3.77 0.62
N TYR A 86 -13.83 3.83 0.90
CA TYR A 86 -13.33 3.92 2.27
C TYR A 86 -13.71 5.28 2.90
N PRO A 87 -13.97 5.39 4.23
CA PRO A 87 -14.08 4.29 5.21
C PRO A 87 -15.51 3.80 5.41
N ASN A 88 -16.50 4.39 4.73
CA ASN A 88 -17.91 4.15 5.00
C ASN A 88 -18.52 3.02 4.16
N TRP A 89 -17.75 2.44 3.26
CA TRP A 89 -18.12 1.31 2.38
C TRP A 89 -19.38 1.57 1.56
N ARG A 90 -19.62 2.83 1.23
CA ARG A 90 -20.71 3.17 0.32
C ARG A 90 -20.40 2.68 -1.07
N ARG A 91 -21.29 1.84 -1.62
CA ARG A 91 -21.17 1.30 -2.97
C ARG A 91 -21.60 2.32 -4.01
N TYR A 92 -20.79 2.45 -5.05
CA TYR A 92 -21.09 3.15 -6.29
C TYR A 92 -21.02 2.18 -7.47
N SER A 93 -21.90 2.38 -8.47
CA SER A 93 -22.01 1.47 -9.61
C SER A 93 -21.17 1.97 -10.77
N ILE A 94 -20.39 1.07 -11.37
CA ILE A 94 -19.73 1.26 -12.67
C ILE A 94 -20.59 0.62 -13.75
N VAL A 95 -20.98 -0.65 -13.54
CA VAL A 95 -21.89 -1.42 -14.41
C VAL A 95 -22.94 -2.11 -13.56
N ASP A 96 -24.22 -1.88 -13.86
CA ASP A 96 -25.32 -2.43 -13.07
C ASP A 96 -25.83 -3.81 -13.55
N SER A 97 -25.62 -4.14 -14.83
CA SER A 97 -26.05 -5.41 -15.41
C SER A 97 -25.54 -5.57 -16.84
N GLY A 98 -25.74 -6.74 -17.42
CA GLY A 98 -25.55 -6.95 -18.87
C GLY A 98 -24.28 -7.67 -19.25
N HIS A 99 -23.48 -8.11 -18.30
CA HIS A 99 -22.22 -8.75 -18.58
C HIS A 99 -22.01 -10.08 -17.84
N ILE A 100 -21.21 -10.96 -18.44
CA ILE A 100 -20.57 -12.08 -17.77
C ILE A 100 -19.09 -11.69 -17.67
N PHE A 101 -18.60 -11.60 -16.43
CA PHE A 101 -17.20 -11.25 -16.21
C PHE A 101 -16.34 -12.53 -16.13
N GLY A 102 -15.14 -12.47 -16.72
CA GLY A 102 -14.09 -13.49 -16.59
C GLY A 102 -13.32 -13.32 -15.28
N ASP A 103 -12.16 -13.94 -15.18
CA ASP A 103 -11.22 -13.72 -14.10
C ASP A 103 -10.38 -12.46 -14.36
N GLY A 104 -10.10 -11.71 -13.30
CA GLY A 104 -9.29 -10.48 -13.32
C GLY A 104 -10.13 -9.20 -13.24
N VAL A 105 -9.79 -8.36 -12.28
CA VAL A 105 -10.17 -6.96 -12.16
C VAL A 105 -9.00 -6.22 -11.55
N LEU A 106 -8.68 -5.04 -12.11
CA LEU A 106 -7.56 -4.19 -11.69
C LEU A 106 -8.04 -2.74 -11.61
N ALA A 107 -7.43 -1.97 -10.73
CA ALA A 107 -7.54 -0.52 -10.68
C ALA A 107 -6.20 0.06 -11.14
N VAL A 108 -6.18 0.80 -12.24
CA VAL A 108 -4.96 1.32 -12.87
C VAL A 108 -5.30 2.47 -13.81
N ASP A 109 -4.48 3.51 -13.86
CA ASP A 109 -4.61 4.64 -14.77
C ASP A 109 -4.21 4.20 -16.20
N VAL A 110 -5.20 3.90 -17.04
CA VAL A 110 -4.98 3.36 -18.40
C VAL A 110 -4.70 4.46 -19.42
N ASP A 111 -5.31 5.63 -19.27
CA ASP A 111 -5.17 6.73 -20.22
C ASP A 111 -4.23 7.84 -19.76
N LEU A 112 -3.63 7.67 -18.59
CA LEU A 112 -2.62 8.54 -17.97
C LEU A 112 -3.17 9.95 -17.66
N ASP A 113 -4.43 10.02 -17.25
CA ASP A 113 -5.07 11.29 -16.85
C ASP A 113 -4.94 11.56 -15.33
N GLY A 114 -4.43 10.59 -14.57
CA GLY A 114 -4.07 10.72 -13.15
C GLY A 114 -5.10 10.15 -12.20
N ASP A 115 -6.17 9.50 -12.68
CA ASP A 115 -7.08 8.73 -11.85
C ASP A 115 -7.11 7.24 -12.24
N ASN A 116 -7.55 6.38 -11.31
CA ASN A 116 -7.56 4.95 -11.54
C ASN A 116 -8.81 4.52 -12.30
N ASP A 117 -8.61 3.91 -13.44
CA ASP A 117 -9.59 3.20 -14.23
C ASP A 117 -9.82 1.77 -13.73
N VAL A 118 -10.81 1.08 -14.30
CA VAL A 118 -11.06 -0.32 -13.99
C VAL A 118 -10.87 -1.19 -15.23
N VAL A 119 -9.81 -2.01 -15.24
CA VAL A 119 -9.58 -3.03 -16.26
C VAL A 119 -10.22 -4.34 -15.82
N THR A 120 -10.94 -5.00 -16.73
CA THR A 120 -11.58 -6.29 -16.44
C THR A 120 -11.78 -7.15 -17.67
N ALA A 121 -11.91 -8.45 -17.44
CA ALA A 121 -12.26 -9.40 -18.46
C ALA A 121 -13.78 -9.63 -18.52
N LYS A 122 -14.30 -9.72 -19.73
CA LYS A 122 -15.63 -10.26 -20.00
C LYS A 122 -15.50 -11.55 -20.77
N GLY A 123 -16.31 -12.54 -20.46
CA GLY A 123 -16.29 -13.73 -21.27
C GLY A 123 -17.18 -14.81 -20.72
N SER A 124 -17.71 -15.55 -21.63
CA SER A 124 -18.36 -16.83 -21.44
C SER A 124 -17.63 -17.85 -22.30
N ASP A 125 -18.07 -19.10 -22.27
CA ASP A 125 -17.62 -20.15 -23.17
C ASP A 125 -17.66 -19.77 -24.67
N ASN A 126 -18.19 -18.59 -25.00
CA ASN A 126 -18.36 -18.12 -26.37
C ASN A 126 -17.38 -17.01 -26.80
N GLU A 127 -16.94 -16.15 -25.87
CA GLU A 127 -16.03 -15.04 -26.20
C GLU A 127 -15.29 -14.54 -24.95
N ALA A 128 -13.97 -14.64 -24.96
CA ALA A 128 -13.09 -13.98 -24.00
C ALA A 128 -12.68 -12.61 -24.55
N SER A 129 -12.98 -11.56 -23.81
CA SER A 129 -12.66 -10.17 -24.18
C SER A 129 -12.15 -9.39 -22.98
N VAL A 130 -11.29 -8.40 -23.21
CA VAL A 130 -10.82 -7.47 -22.19
C VAL A 130 -11.34 -6.07 -22.48
N PHE A 131 -11.74 -5.39 -21.42
CA PHE A 131 -12.27 -4.03 -21.44
C PHE A 131 -11.63 -3.21 -20.32
N TRP A 132 -11.68 -1.92 -20.47
CA TRP A 132 -11.45 -0.99 -19.38
C TRP A 132 -12.59 0.03 -19.31
N TYR A 133 -12.80 0.55 -18.12
CA TYR A 133 -13.81 1.56 -17.83
C TYR A 133 -13.10 2.82 -17.40
N GLU A 134 -13.20 3.86 -18.25
CA GLU A 134 -12.63 5.18 -18.02
C GLU A 134 -13.30 5.82 -16.79
N ASN A 135 -12.48 6.18 -15.82
CA ASN A 135 -12.92 6.92 -14.64
C ASN A 135 -13.32 8.33 -15.05
N PRO A 136 -14.52 8.80 -14.68
CA PRO A 136 -14.95 10.15 -15.05
C PRO A 136 -14.24 11.26 -14.26
N GLY A 137 -13.31 10.91 -13.38
CA GLY A 137 -12.63 11.82 -12.48
C GLY A 137 -13.49 12.32 -11.31
N GLY A 138 -12.88 13.08 -10.42
CA GLY A 138 -13.54 13.66 -9.27
C GLY A 138 -14.03 12.59 -8.28
N LYS A 139 -15.34 12.56 -8.00
CA LYS A 139 -15.89 11.57 -7.06
C LYS A 139 -16.24 10.22 -7.68
N ALA A 140 -15.99 10.00 -8.95
CA ALA A 140 -16.19 8.75 -9.70
C ALA A 140 -17.57 8.05 -9.47
N THR A 141 -18.60 8.80 -9.13
CA THR A 141 -19.90 8.25 -8.71
C THR A 141 -20.82 7.85 -9.86
N SER A 142 -20.53 8.32 -11.07
CA SER A 142 -21.27 8.01 -12.30
C SER A 142 -20.53 8.59 -13.52
N GLY A 143 -20.86 8.10 -14.71
CA GLY A 143 -20.30 8.64 -15.95
C GLY A 143 -19.19 7.78 -16.55
N TRP A 144 -18.93 6.62 -15.98
CA TRP A 144 -17.96 5.64 -16.48
C TRP A 144 -18.23 5.27 -17.93
N LYS A 145 -17.16 5.21 -18.73
CA LYS A 145 -17.23 4.91 -20.15
C LYS A 145 -16.49 3.61 -20.46
N GLU A 146 -17.16 2.71 -21.17
CA GLU A 146 -16.59 1.41 -21.54
C GLU A 146 -15.74 1.53 -22.81
N HIS A 147 -14.53 0.97 -22.76
CA HIS A 147 -13.61 0.81 -23.86
C HIS A 147 -13.22 -0.68 -24.02
N LYS A 148 -13.13 -1.13 -25.25
CA LYS A 148 -12.73 -2.51 -25.55
C LYS A 148 -11.25 -2.54 -25.93
N VAL A 149 -10.45 -3.32 -25.19
CA VAL A 149 -9.07 -3.61 -25.56
C VAL A 149 -9.06 -4.59 -26.72
N ALA A 150 -9.64 -5.79 -26.52
CA ALA A 150 -9.65 -6.83 -27.54
C ALA A 150 -10.70 -7.91 -27.29
N THR A 151 -11.09 -8.63 -28.35
CA THR A 151 -11.55 -10.03 -28.24
C THR A 151 -10.33 -10.94 -28.28
N VAL A 152 -10.02 -11.54 -27.14
CA VAL A 152 -8.80 -12.35 -26.97
C VAL A 152 -8.95 -13.71 -27.65
N GLU A 153 -10.07 -14.38 -27.38
CA GLU A 153 -10.35 -15.71 -27.90
C GLU A 153 -11.86 -15.97 -27.96
N ARG A 154 -12.28 -16.88 -28.86
CA ARG A 154 -13.65 -17.40 -28.91
C ARG A 154 -13.70 -18.82 -28.38
N GLY A 155 -14.72 -19.17 -27.61
CA GLY A 155 -14.88 -20.48 -27.00
C GLY A 155 -14.01 -20.71 -25.77
N SER A 156 -13.54 -19.63 -25.16
CA SER A 156 -12.74 -19.67 -23.94
C SER A 156 -13.11 -18.50 -23.02
N GLU A 157 -12.56 -18.48 -21.82
CA GLU A 157 -12.66 -17.37 -20.87
C GLU A 157 -11.25 -16.84 -20.53
N VAL A 158 -11.17 -15.57 -20.17
CA VAL A 158 -9.94 -14.99 -19.61
C VAL A 158 -9.74 -15.56 -18.21
N LYS A 159 -8.52 -15.99 -17.93
CA LYS A 159 -8.13 -16.55 -16.63
C LYS A 159 -7.32 -15.59 -15.79
N ASP A 160 -6.42 -14.85 -16.43
CA ASP A 160 -5.57 -13.88 -15.75
C ASP A 160 -5.41 -12.65 -16.63
N VAL A 161 -5.34 -11.48 -15.99
CA VAL A 161 -5.10 -10.16 -16.60
C VAL A 161 -4.13 -9.41 -15.70
N GLU A 162 -3.07 -8.87 -16.31
CA GLU A 162 -2.12 -7.95 -15.69
C GLU A 162 -1.98 -6.69 -16.56
N VAL A 163 -1.56 -5.58 -15.96
CA VAL A 163 -1.36 -4.31 -16.67
C VAL A 163 -0.04 -3.70 -16.23
N HIS A 164 0.89 -3.54 -17.17
CA HIS A 164 2.22 -2.99 -16.97
C HIS A 164 2.70 -2.29 -18.23
N ASP A 165 3.69 -1.41 -18.14
CA ASP A 165 4.40 -0.84 -19.30
C ASP A 165 5.45 -1.85 -19.77
N ILE A 166 5.04 -2.79 -20.64
CA ILE A 166 5.83 -3.95 -21.06
C ILE A 166 6.98 -3.59 -22.01
N ASP A 167 6.83 -2.52 -22.78
CA ASP A 167 7.85 -2.09 -23.74
C ASP A 167 8.47 -0.73 -23.43
N HIS A 168 8.26 -0.24 -22.20
CA HIS A 168 8.84 1.00 -21.67
C HIS A 168 8.55 2.26 -22.51
N ASP A 169 7.38 2.28 -23.20
CA ASP A 169 6.96 3.46 -23.95
C ASP A 169 6.22 4.51 -23.09
N GLY A 170 6.06 4.24 -21.81
CA GLY A 170 5.38 5.07 -20.81
C GLY A 170 3.86 4.89 -20.78
N LYS A 171 3.32 3.87 -21.45
CA LYS A 171 1.90 3.55 -21.45
C LYS A 171 1.63 2.16 -20.89
N PRO A 172 0.53 1.98 -20.15
CA PRO A 172 0.15 0.68 -19.65
C PRO A 172 -0.31 -0.26 -20.78
N ASP A 173 0.30 -1.44 -20.83
CA ASP A 173 -0.06 -2.53 -21.73
C ASP A 173 -0.87 -3.58 -20.99
N VAL A 174 -1.66 -4.37 -21.69
CA VAL A 174 -2.52 -5.40 -21.11
C VAL A 174 -2.01 -6.79 -21.45
N VAL A 175 -1.62 -7.55 -20.43
CA VAL A 175 -1.18 -8.94 -20.55
C VAL A 175 -2.34 -9.86 -20.18
N VAL A 176 -2.63 -10.84 -21.05
CA VAL A 176 -3.82 -11.68 -20.92
C VAL A 176 -3.48 -13.13 -21.09
N ARG A 177 -3.99 -13.96 -20.19
CA ARG A 177 -4.01 -15.40 -20.34
C ARG A 177 -5.45 -15.94 -20.39
N THR A 178 -5.74 -16.74 -21.41
CA THR A 178 -6.89 -17.63 -21.45
C THR A 178 -6.43 -19.07 -21.21
N LYS A 179 -7.36 -20.02 -21.22
CA LYS A 179 -7.00 -21.44 -21.17
C LYS A 179 -6.01 -21.85 -22.27
N HIS A 180 -6.10 -21.25 -23.46
CA HIS A 180 -5.36 -21.72 -24.65
C HIS A 180 -4.43 -20.68 -25.26
N LYS A 181 -4.44 -19.45 -24.75
CA LYS A 181 -3.73 -18.33 -25.36
C LYS A 181 -3.09 -17.43 -24.32
N PHE A 182 -1.87 -17.03 -24.57
CA PHE A 182 -1.21 -15.89 -23.97
C PHE A 182 -1.07 -14.79 -25.02
N ALA A 183 -1.34 -13.54 -24.64
CA ALA A 183 -1.16 -12.39 -25.51
C ALA A 183 -0.85 -11.13 -24.70
N VAL A 184 -0.01 -10.27 -25.27
CA VAL A 184 0.22 -8.90 -24.83
C VAL A 184 -0.46 -7.95 -25.80
N TYR A 185 -1.22 -7.00 -25.28
CA TYR A 185 -1.85 -5.93 -26.03
C TYR A 185 -1.12 -4.64 -25.73
N PHE A 186 -0.23 -4.23 -26.62
CA PHE A 186 0.54 -3.00 -26.51
C PHE A 186 -0.31 -1.78 -26.84
N GLN A 187 -0.36 -0.82 -25.95
CA GLN A 187 -1.14 0.39 -26.12
C GLN A 187 -0.49 1.33 -27.13
N LYS A 188 -1.22 1.71 -28.19
CA LYS A 188 -0.89 2.87 -29.04
C LYS A 188 -1.56 4.13 -28.53
N SER A 189 -2.81 3.98 -28.16
CA SER A 189 -3.66 4.96 -27.52
C SER A 189 -4.75 4.21 -26.74
N PRO A 190 -5.50 4.86 -25.83
CA PRO A 190 -6.54 4.21 -25.02
C PRO A 190 -7.54 3.32 -25.81
N ASP A 191 -7.80 3.67 -27.07
CA ASP A 191 -8.73 2.95 -27.96
C ASP A 191 -8.02 2.10 -29.04
N SER A 192 -6.68 1.95 -29.00
CA SER A 192 -5.94 1.28 -30.09
C SER A 192 -4.78 0.45 -29.57
N TRP A 193 -4.81 -0.85 -29.85
CA TRP A 193 -3.91 -1.85 -29.30
C TRP A 193 -3.26 -2.72 -30.37
N ILE A 194 -2.01 -3.18 -30.13
CA ILE A 194 -1.30 -4.14 -30.98
C ILE A 194 -1.23 -5.47 -30.24
N GLU A 195 -1.75 -6.53 -30.82
CA GLU A 195 -1.65 -7.87 -30.25
C GLU A 195 -0.32 -8.55 -30.62
N VAL A 196 0.38 -9.07 -29.60
CA VAL A 196 1.51 -10.00 -29.76
C VAL A 196 1.19 -11.26 -28.98
N LYS A 197 1.41 -12.43 -29.61
CA LYS A 197 1.15 -13.75 -29.02
C LYS A 197 2.45 -14.46 -28.73
N ALA A 198 2.47 -15.20 -27.62
CA ALA A 198 3.56 -16.09 -27.29
C ALA A 198 3.04 -17.48 -26.91
N ASP A 199 3.95 -18.35 -26.49
CA ASP A 199 3.63 -19.71 -26.05
C ASP A 199 2.74 -19.70 -24.82
N ASN A 200 1.96 -20.74 -24.62
CA ASN A 200 1.09 -20.92 -23.47
C ASN A 200 0.98 -22.41 -23.11
N ALA A 201 0.94 -22.71 -21.82
CA ALA A 201 0.49 -24.01 -21.34
C ALA A 201 -0.98 -23.91 -20.93
N GLU A 202 -1.77 -24.93 -21.23
CA GLU A 202 -3.17 -24.96 -20.78
C GLU A 202 -3.26 -24.88 -19.26
N ARG A 203 -4.16 -24.10 -18.70
CA ARG A 203 -4.56 -23.90 -17.30
C ARG A 203 -4.60 -22.41 -16.94
N GLU A 204 -4.58 -22.11 -15.65
CA GLU A 204 -4.59 -20.76 -15.10
C GLU A 204 -3.39 -20.50 -14.19
N GLY A 205 -3.17 -19.25 -13.86
CA GLY A 205 -2.11 -18.74 -13.00
C GLY A 205 -1.02 -18.04 -13.80
N MET A 206 -1.06 -16.72 -13.77
CA MET A 206 -0.07 -15.84 -14.40
C MET A 206 0.20 -14.66 -13.48
N ILE A 207 1.45 -14.25 -13.43
CA ILE A 207 1.91 -13.02 -12.85
C ILE A 207 2.99 -12.40 -13.73
N VAL A 208 3.17 -11.10 -13.68
CA VAL A 208 4.15 -10.35 -14.47
C VAL A 208 5.13 -9.65 -13.53
N GLY A 209 6.42 -9.74 -13.81
CA GLY A 209 7.51 -9.13 -13.03
C GLY A 209 8.85 -9.29 -13.71
N ASP A 210 9.89 -8.61 -13.22
CA ASP A 210 11.27 -8.71 -13.71
C ASP A 210 11.96 -9.95 -13.11
N VAL A 211 11.83 -11.08 -13.82
CA VAL A 211 12.22 -12.39 -13.28
C VAL A 211 13.72 -12.65 -13.37
N ASP A 212 14.39 -12.07 -14.36
CA ASP A 212 15.82 -12.28 -14.57
C ASP A 212 16.69 -11.07 -14.18
N GLY A 213 16.06 -9.97 -13.73
CA GLY A 213 16.76 -8.79 -13.22
C GLY A 213 17.35 -7.90 -14.31
N ASP A 214 16.84 -8.00 -15.55
CA ASP A 214 17.33 -7.18 -16.66
C ASP A 214 16.60 -5.84 -16.80
N GLY A 215 15.54 -5.66 -16.02
CA GLY A 215 14.77 -4.41 -15.88
C GLY A 215 13.53 -4.37 -16.75
N ASP A 216 13.20 -5.42 -17.48
CA ASP A 216 11.93 -5.51 -18.20
C ASP A 216 10.96 -6.53 -17.55
N TYR A 217 9.70 -6.50 -17.98
CA TYR A 217 8.65 -7.31 -17.36
C TYR A 217 8.43 -8.62 -18.12
N ASP A 218 8.68 -9.73 -17.46
CA ASP A 218 8.45 -11.09 -17.91
C ASP A 218 7.09 -11.62 -17.48
N ALA A 219 6.68 -12.76 -18.03
CA ALA A 219 5.45 -13.43 -17.64
C ALA A 219 5.72 -14.81 -17.04
N VAL A 220 5.46 -15.00 -15.75
CA VAL A 220 5.51 -16.29 -15.07
C VAL A 220 4.16 -16.99 -15.18
N MET A 221 4.22 -18.27 -15.45
CA MET A 221 3.07 -19.16 -15.50
C MET A 221 3.25 -20.37 -14.58
N ASN A 222 2.59 -21.46 -14.85
CA ASN A 222 2.64 -22.67 -14.04
C ASN A 222 3.96 -23.45 -14.26
N GLY A 223 5.04 -23.01 -13.63
CA GLY A 223 6.34 -23.69 -13.60
C GLY A 223 7.28 -23.34 -14.75
N PHE A 224 6.99 -22.31 -15.50
CA PHE A 224 7.87 -21.71 -16.51
C PHE A 224 7.64 -20.21 -16.59
N TRP A 225 8.54 -19.50 -17.23
CA TRP A 225 8.39 -18.08 -17.53
C TRP A 225 8.72 -17.78 -19.00
N LEU A 226 8.20 -16.69 -19.49
CA LEU A 226 8.43 -16.18 -20.83
C LEU A 226 9.24 -14.90 -20.71
N GLU A 227 10.49 -14.96 -21.21
CA GLU A 227 11.42 -13.83 -21.29
C GLU A 227 10.88 -12.80 -22.29
N ASN A 228 10.76 -11.55 -21.85
CA ASN A 228 10.39 -10.41 -22.67
C ASN A 228 11.56 -10.10 -23.65
N PRO A 229 11.36 -10.06 -24.95
CA PRO A 229 12.45 -9.82 -25.87
C PRO A 229 12.80 -8.33 -25.99
N GLU A 230 14.06 -7.98 -26.28
CA GLU A 230 14.53 -6.61 -26.54
C GLU A 230 13.59 -5.74 -27.40
N HIS A 231 12.75 -6.40 -28.24
CA HIS A 231 11.74 -5.76 -29.08
C HIS A 231 10.37 -6.40 -28.87
N PRO A 232 9.66 -6.11 -27.76
CA PRO A 232 8.44 -6.81 -27.35
C PRO A 232 7.33 -6.86 -28.41
N ARG A 233 7.18 -5.80 -29.21
CA ARG A 233 6.15 -5.71 -30.26
C ARG A 233 6.45 -6.54 -31.52
N ALA A 234 7.66 -7.02 -31.70
CA ALA A 234 8.10 -7.73 -32.91
C ALA A 234 8.92 -8.99 -32.62
N GLY A 235 9.45 -9.13 -31.43
CA GLY A 235 10.25 -10.25 -30.96
C GLY A 235 9.43 -11.49 -30.63
N LYS A 236 10.14 -12.55 -30.29
CA LYS A 236 9.53 -13.79 -29.82
C LYS A 236 9.87 -13.94 -28.35
N TRP A 237 8.86 -13.99 -27.54
CA TRP A 237 8.96 -14.36 -26.13
C TRP A 237 9.55 -15.77 -26.02
N LYS A 238 10.61 -15.90 -25.26
CA LYS A 238 11.34 -17.16 -25.12
C LYS A 238 10.94 -17.84 -23.82
N ARG A 239 10.64 -19.13 -23.91
CA ARG A 239 10.25 -19.92 -22.74
C ARG A 239 11.48 -20.43 -22.00
N HIS A 240 11.45 -20.32 -20.68
CA HIS A 240 12.40 -20.85 -19.72
C HIS A 240 11.67 -21.68 -18.67
N ASN A 241 12.34 -22.70 -18.13
CA ASN A 241 11.75 -23.59 -17.15
C ASN A 241 12.10 -23.12 -15.73
N ILE A 242 11.10 -23.13 -14.85
CA ILE A 242 11.30 -23.02 -13.39
C ILE A 242 11.27 -24.43 -12.79
N ASP A 243 10.13 -25.10 -12.93
CA ASP A 243 9.95 -26.49 -12.47
C ASP A 243 8.94 -27.21 -13.37
N PRO A 244 9.40 -28.11 -14.24
CA PRO A 244 8.52 -28.81 -15.18
C PRO A 244 7.41 -29.63 -14.53
N THR A 245 7.54 -30.01 -13.27
CA THR A 245 6.50 -30.79 -12.57
C THR A 245 5.17 -30.08 -12.46
N TRP A 246 5.14 -28.74 -12.66
CA TRP A 246 3.92 -27.94 -12.64
C TRP A 246 3.12 -27.99 -13.94
N TYR A 247 3.69 -28.46 -15.06
CA TYR A 247 3.01 -28.46 -16.36
C TYR A 247 3.25 -29.71 -17.22
N GLU A 248 4.21 -30.56 -16.89
CA GLU A 248 4.41 -31.85 -17.56
C GLU A 248 3.42 -32.90 -17.04
N ASP A 249 3.12 -33.92 -17.85
CA ASP A 249 2.16 -34.99 -17.53
C ASP A 249 0.71 -34.51 -17.28
N VAL A 250 0.23 -33.53 -18.04
CA VAL A 250 -1.16 -33.05 -17.98
C VAL A 250 -2.11 -34.13 -18.53
N THR A 251 -2.21 -35.26 -17.83
CA THR A 251 -3.15 -36.33 -18.15
C THR A 251 -4.45 -36.24 -17.39
N GLY A 252 -4.47 -35.34 -16.36
CA GLY A 252 -5.59 -35.12 -15.44
C GLY A 252 -6.60 -34.07 -15.91
N GLY A 253 -7.59 -33.85 -15.07
CA GLY A 253 -8.59 -32.80 -15.27
C GLY A 253 -8.05 -31.37 -15.09
N TRP A 254 -8.98 -30.40 -15.06
CA TRP A 254 -8.66 -28.99 -14.84
C TRP A 254 -7.84 -28.72 -13.56
N GLN A 255 -8.10 -29.49 -12.50
CA GLN A 255 -7.41 -29.36 -11.20
C GLN A 255 -5.92 -29.66 -11.25
N ASP A 256 -5.48 -30.42 -12.27
CA ASP A 256 -4.07 -30.73 -12.43
C ASP A 256 -3.37 -29.54 -13.09
N HIS A 257 -2.37 -28.95 -12.42
CA HIS A 257 -1.55 -27.83 -12.92
C HIS A 257 -2.20 -26.42 -12.96
N SER A 258 -3.40 -26.25 -12.41
CA SER A 258 -3.92 -24.90 -12.10
C SER A 258 -3.19 -24.35 -10.88
N VAL A 259 -2.66 -23.13 -10.99
CA VAL A 259 -1.82 -22.51 -9.95
C VAL A 259 -2.30 -21.11 -9.58
N MET A 260 -1.86 -20.64 -8.42
CA MET A 260 -1.67 -19.23 -8.12
C MET A 260 -0.17 -18.97 -8.13
N ALA A 261 0.21 -17.80 -8.62
CA ALA A 261 1.59 -17.36 -8.69
C ALA A 261 1.75 -15.95 -8.08
N ASP A 262 2.92 -15.69 -7.52
CA ASP A 262 3.37 -14.34 -7.15
C ASP A 262 4.88 -14.22 -7.38
N ILE A 263 5.39 -12.97 -7.43
CA ILE A 263 6.81 -12.66 -7.63
C ILE A 263 7.24 -11.69 -6.54
N LYS A 264 8.26 -12.07 -5.77
CA LYS A 264 8.82 -11.27 -4.67
C LYS A 264 10.26 -11.70 -4.38
N ASP A 265 11.07 -10.79 -3.87
CA ASP A 265 12.37 -11.12 -3.28
C ASP A 265 12.16 -11.77 -1.89
N MET A 266 12.17 -13.12 -1.86
CA MET A 266 11.81 -13.90 -0.66
C MET A 266 12.92 -14.03 0.36
N ASN A 267 14.16 -13.77 -0.06
CA ASN A 267 15.35 -13.93 0.77
C ASN A 267 16.15 -12.63 0.96
N ASN A 268 15.62 -11.50 0.48
CA ASN A 268 16.24 -10.17 0.54
C ASN A 268 17.62 -10.10 -0.15
N ASP A 269 17.81 -10.86 -1.25
CA ASP A 269 19.05 -10.85 -2.01
C ASP A 269 19.07 -9.82 -3.15
N GLY A 270 17.97 -9.12 -3.34
CA GLY A 270 17.77 -8.07 -4.34
C GLY A 270 17.35 -8.60 -5.71
N ARG A 271 16.91 -9.85 -5.81
CA ARG A 271 16.35 -10.47 -7.01
C ARG A 271 14.94 -10.99 -6.72
N ASP A 272 14.10 -10.92 -7.72
CA ASP A 272 12.77 -11.46 -7.64
C ASP A 272 12.79 -13.00 -7.73
N ASP A 273 12.05 -13.64 -6.83
CA ASP A 273 11.79 -15.07 -6.76
C ASP A 273 10.35 -15.37 -7.17
N VAL A 274 10.07 -16.60 -7.55
CA VAL A 274 8.74 -17.04 -7.97
C VAL A 274 8.07 -17.89 -6.91
N ILE A 275 6.84 -17.54 -6.51
CA ILE A 275 6.04 -18.28 -5.55
C ILE A 275 4.90 -18.99 -6.29
N LEU A 276 4.70 -20.29 -6.05
CA LEU A 276 3.65 -21.08 -6.68
C LEU A 276 2.85 -21.90 -5.66
N SER A 277 1.55 -22.04 -5.90
CA SER A 277 0.67 -22.95 -5.17
C SER A 277 -0.32 -23.65 -6.09
N HIS A 278 -0.76 -24.86 -5.73
CA HIS A 278 -1.86 -25.53 -6.43
C HIS A 278 -3.21 -24.93 -6.03
N SER A 279 -3.87 -24.27 -6.99
CA SER A 279 -5.15 -23.58 -6.73
C SER A 279 -6.32 -24.56 -6.54
N GLU A 280 -6.25 -25.78 -7.10
CA GLU A 280 -7.38 -26.71 -7.17
C GLU A 280 -7.06 -28.13 -6.66
N LYS A 281 -5.89 -28.33 -5.99
CA LYS A 281 -5.44 -29.63 -5.45
C LYS A 281 -5.23 -29.59 -3.94
N THR A 282 -5.15 -30.79 -3.34
CA THR A 282 -4.88 -31.00 -1.92
C THR A 282 -3.55 -31.70 -1.70
N GLY A 283 -2.93 -31.47 -0.56
CA GLY A 283 -1.71 -32.17 -0.13
C GLY A 283 -0.42 -31.67 -0.78
N PHE A 284 -0.44 -30.51 -1.43
CA PHE A 284 0.75 -29.91 -2.03
C PHE A 284 1.19 -28.68 -1.22
N ALA A 285 2.49 -28.55 -1.05
CA ALA A 285 3.08 -27.38 -0.41
C ALA A 285 3.04 -26.17 -1.37
N ILE A 286 2.90 -24.97 -0.80
CA ILE A 286 3.35 -23.74 -1.42
C ILE A 286 4.86 -23.84 -1.56
N ALA A 287 5.39 -23.49 -2.71
CA ALA A 287 6.82 -23.45 -2.95
C ALA A 287 7.23 -22.10 -3.49
N TRP A 288 8.38 -21.61 -3.05
CA TRP A 288 9.04 -20.52 -3.73
C TRP A 288 10.33 -21.01 -4.38
N TYR A 289 10.72 -20.36 -5.44
CA TYR A 289 11.83 -20.71 -6.29
C TYR A 289 12.82 -19.56 -6.31
N GLU A 290 13.95 -19.78 -5.64
CA GLU A 290 15.07 -18.85 -5.59
C GLU A 290 15.74 -18.78 -6.95
N SER A 291 15.86 -17.55 -7.48
CA SER A 291 16.53 -17.31 -8.76
C SER A 291 18.05 -17.37 -8.62
N ASP A 292 18.73 -18.25 -9.35
CA ASP A 292 20.19 -18.32 -9.47
C ASP A 292 20.68 -17.89 -10.87
N ASN A 293 19.97 -16.99 -11.52
CA ASN A 293 20.26 -16.51 -12.88
C ASN A 293 21.67 -15.92 -13.01
N SER A 294 22.24 -15.38 -11.93
CA SER A 294 23.58 -14.80 -11.94
C SER A 294 24.71 -15.81 -12.18
N THR A 295 24.51 -17.09 -11.80
CA THR A 295 25.51 -18.15 -11.88
C THR A 295 25.10 -19.34 -12.73
N GLY A 296 23.82 -19.67 -12.75
CA GLY A 296 23.27 -20.85 -13.41
C GLY A 296 22.55 -20.60 -14.74
N GLY A 297 22.24 -19.35 -15.06
CA GLY A 297 21.45 -18.96 -16.23
C GLY A 297 19.94 -19.02 -16.00
N PRO A 298 19.12 -18.71 -17.01
CA PRO A 298 17.68 -18.44 -16.87
C PRO A 298 16.80 -19.64 -16.45
N ASP A 299 17.34 -20.84 -16.46
CA ASP A 299 16.66 -22.07 -15.98
C ASP A 299 17.21 -22.56 -14.63
N ALA A 300 17.99 -21.73 -13.92
CA ALA A 300 18.62 -22.11 -12.65
C ALA A 300 17.78 -21.64 -11.46
N TRP A 301 17.04 -22.56 -10.87
CA TRP A 301 16.12 -22.30 -9.76
C TRP A 301 16.35 -23.29 -8.61
N THR A 302 16.31 -22.80 -7.39
CA THR A 302 16.34 -23.63 -6.19
C THR A 302 14.97 -23.61 -5.51
N LYS A 303 14.34 -24.79 -5.38
CA LYS A 303 13.02 -24.92 -4.76
C LYS A 303 13.10 -24.93 -3.24
N HIS A 304 12.24 -24.13 -2.60
CA HIS A 304 12.00 -24.11 -1.16
C HIS A 304 10.52 -24.33 -0.86
N GLU A 305 10.21 -25.14 0.15
CA GLU A 305 8.82 -25.42 0.55
C GLU A 305 8.44 -24.59 1.79
N VAL A 306 7.27 -23.96 1.74
CA VAL A 306 6.72 -23.10 2.82
C VAL A 306 5.80 -23.90 3.74
N GLY A 307 4.76 -24.50 3.19
CA GLY A 307 3.78 -25.27 3.94
C GLY A 307 2.56 -25.63 3.11
N VAL A 308 1.73 -26.54 3.61
CA VAL A 308 0.58 -27.05 2.86
C VAL A 308 -0.66 -26.21 3.12
N VAL A 309 -1.31 -25.78 2.03
CA VAL A 309 -2.66 -25.21 2.00
C VAL A 309 -3.45 -25.89 0.87
N ASP A 310 -4.48 -26.65 1.23
CA ASP A 310 -5.33 -27.34 0.26
C ASP A 310 -6.15 -26.35 -0.57
N TYR A 311 -6.26 -26.60 -1.89
CA TYR A 311 -7.01 -25.70 -2.77
C TYR A 311 -6.59 -24.23 -2.60
N CYS A 312 -5.28 -23.96 -2.61
CA CYS A 312 -4.70 -22.64 -2.34
C CYS A 312 -5.01 -21.66 -3.48
N HIS A 313 -6.20 -21.05 -3.45
CA HIS A 313 -6.69 -20.14 -4.49
C HIS A 313 -6.47 -18.66 -4.17
N THR A 314 -5.76 -18.37 -3.12
CA THR A 314 -5.16 -17.07 -2.80
C THR A 314 -3.70 -17.31 -2.47
N LEU A 315 -2.81 -16.56 -3.10
CA LEU A 315 -1.38 -16.54 -2.86
C LEU A 315 -0.88 -15.11 -3.07
N ARG A 316 -0.36 -14.47 -2.01
CA ARG A 316 0.20 -13.12 -2.05
C ARG A 316 1.41 -13.04 -1.13
N GLY A 317 2.49 -12.44 -1.64
CA GLY A 317 3.66 -12.09 -0.87
C GLY A 317 3.65 -10.61 -0.49
N ASP A 318 3.70 -10.29 0.80
CA ASP A 318 3.82 -8.94 1.34
C ASP A 318 4.42 -8.99 2.75
N ASP A 319 5.03 -7.91 3.20
CA ASP A 319 5.55 -7.76 4.57
C ASP A 319 4.37 -7.52 5.55
N ILE A 320 3.81 -8.62 6.08
CA ILE A 320 2.57 -8.58 6.87
C ILE A 320 2.84 -8.21 8.33
N ASP A 321 4.01 -8.55 8.85
CA ASP A 321 4.34 -8.22 10.25
C ASP A 321 5.33 -7.05 10.39
N LEU A 322 5.63 -6.39 9.27
CA LEU A 322 6.45 -5.18 9.18
C LEU A 322 7.89 -5.38 9.70
N ASP A 323 8.46 -6.56 9.51
CA ASP A 323 9.84 -6.87 9.89
C ASP A 323 10.84 -6.71 8.73
N GLY A 324 10.35 -6.56 7.51
CA GLY A 324 11.13 -6.35 6.30
C GLY A 324 11.31 -7.60 5.45
N ASP A 325 10.91 -8.78 5.93
CA ASP A 325 10.90 -10.03 5.18
C ASP A 325 9.52 -10.21 4.49
N ILE A 326 9.49 -10.83 3.32
CA ILE A 326 8.23 -11.09 2.62
C ILE A 326 7.53 -12.32 3.21
N ASP A 327 6.33 -12.12 3.71
CA ASP A 327 5.40 -13.12 4.20
C ASP A 327 4.47 -13.62 3.10
N ILE A 328 3.71 -14.69 3.36
CA ILE A 328 2.75 -15.23 2.40
C ILE A 328 1.33 -15.27 2.98
N VAL A 329 0.41 -14.56 2.36
CA VAL A 329 -1.03 -14.74 2.56
C VAL A 329 -1.51 -15.86 1.65
N ALA A 330 -2.09 -16.91 2.23
CA ALA A 330 -2.61 -18.06 1.51
C ALA A 330 -3.99 -18.46 2.00
N ALA A 331 -4.89 -18.78 1.08
CA ALA A 331 -6.23 -19.18 1.48
C ALA A 331 -6.83 -20.27 0.59
N THR A 332 -7.70 -21.06 1.23
CA THR A 332 -8.38 -22.17 0.61
C THR A 332 -9.59 -21.72 -0.19
N LEU A 333 -9.82 -22.38 -1.33
CA LEU A 333 -11.08 -22.27 -2.07
C LEU A 333 -12.23 -22.89 -1.26
N ILE A 334 -13.46 -22.41 -1.48
CA ILE A 334 -14.70 -22.89 -0.83
C ILE A 334 -14.98 -24.40 -0.98
N ARG A 335 -14.21 -25.10 -1.81
CA ARG A 335 -14.34 -26.56 -2.01
C ARG A 335 -13.90 -27.38 -0.80
N LYS A 336 -13.10 -26.83 0.10
CA LYS A 336 -12.68 -27.48 1.34
C LYS A 336 -13.83 -27.45 2.35
N SER A 337 -14.01 -28.53 3.12
CA SER A 337 -15.02 -28.60 4.19
C SER A 337 -14.80 -27.58 5.30
N ASP A 338 -13.52 -27.32 5.60
CA ASP A 338 -13.07 -26.39 6.63
C ASP A 338 -12.13 -25.37 5.97
N PRO A 339 -12.69 -24.34 5.30
CA PRO A 339 -11.88 -23.36 4.58
C PRO A 339 -11.21 -22.39 5.55
N GLU A 340 -10.01 -21.95 5.20
CA GLU A 340 -9.16 -21.14 6.08
C GLU A 340 -8.37 -20.13 5.29
N ILE A 341 -8.09 -18.97 5.93
CA ILE A 341 -7.11 -17.98 5.52
C ILE A 341 -5.93 -18.07 6.46
N TYR A 342 -4.72 -18.13 5.93
CA TYR A 342 -3.48 -18.18 6.66
C TYR A 342 -2.55 -17.05 6.26
N VAL A 343 -1.70 -16.65 7.20
CA VAL A 343 -0.45 -15.97 6.94
C VAL A 343 0.69 -16.91 7.33
N PHE A 344 1.67 -17.06 6.46
CA PHE A 344 2.94 -17.70 6.77
C PHE A 344 3.95 -16.57 6.98
N ILE A 345 4.33 -16.34 8.21
CA ILE A 345 5.34 -15.35 8.59
C ILE A 345 6.71 -15.94 8.29
N ASN A 346 7.50 -15.19 7.55
CA ASN A 346 8.88 -15.49 7.22
C ASN A 346 9.76 -15.11 8.41
N GLU A 347 10.33 -16.09 9.11
CA GLU A 347 11.20 -15.84 10.28
C GLU A 347 12.67 -15.75 9.88
N GLY A 348 12.95 -15.38 8.63
CA GLY A 348 14.26 -15.09 8.08
C GLY A 348 14.60 -15.84 6.79
N ASN A 349 14.93 -15.06 5.76
CA ASN A 349 15.48 -15.51 4.47
C ASN A 349 14.64 -16.57 3.71
N GLY A 350 13.33 -16.60 3.90
CA GLY A 350 12.44 -17.53 3.19
C GLY A 350 12.55 -19.00 3.60
N LEU A 351 13.35 -19.34 4.62
CA LEU A 351 13.65 -20.73 4.97
C LEU A 351 12.92 -21.24 6.22
N THR A 352 12.45 -20.34 7.08
CA THR A 352 11.75 -20.69 8.32
C THR A 352 10.42 -19.96 8.37
N TRP A 353 9.34 -20.70 8.56
CA TRP A 353 7.99 -20.18 8.45
C TRP A 353 7.15 -20.46 9.68
N ARG A 354 6.45 -19.44 10.17
CA ARG A 354 5.45 -19.57 11.23
C ARG A 354 4.05 -19.42 10.65
N LYS A 355 3.31 -20.50 10.59
CA LYS A 355 1.93 -20.50 10.06
C LYS A 355 0.96 -19.97 11.10
N GLN A 356 0.19 -18.95 10.75
CA GLN A 356 -0.86 -18.36 11.56
C GLN A 356 -2.20 -18.41 10.83
N GLN A 357 -3.27 -18.83 11.49
CA GLN A 357 -4.62 -18.75 10.96
C GLN A 357 -5.19 -17.36 11.20
N VAL A 358 -5.64 -16.69 10.13
CA VAL A 358 -6.34 -15.41 10.19
C VAL A 358 -7.83 -15.61 10.39
N ALA A 359 -8.44 -16.53 9.63
CA ALA A 359 -9.88 -16.75 9.69
C ALA A 359 -10.26 -18.18 9.25
N ALA A 360 -11.40 -18.67 9.75
CA ALA A 360 -12.00 -19.93 9.36
C ALA A 360 -13.04 -19.71 8.23
N THR A 361 -12.56 -19.21 7.10
CA THR A 361 -13.38 -18.96 5.90
C THR A 361 -12.56 -19.11 4.63
N SER A 362 -13.20 -19.23 3.48
CA SER A 362 -12.52 -19.25 2.18
C SER A 362 -12.24 -17.83 1.68
N ALA A 363 -11.22 -17.71 0.86
CA ALA A 363 -10.92 -16.51 0.10
C ALA A 363 -10.61 -16.85 -1.36
N TYR A 364 -11.13 -16.06 -2.27
CA TYR A 364 -10.96 -16.25 -3.70
C TYR A 364 -10.16 -15.12 -4.31
N LYS A 365 -8.92 -15.43 -4.73
CA LYS A 365 -8.00 -14.44 -5.31
C LYS A 365 -7.96 -13.15 -4.48
N ALA A 366 -7.75 -13.29 -3.15
CA ALA A 366 -7.66 -12.15 -2.25
C ALA A 366 -6.58 -11.17 -2.71
N LYS A 367 -6.77 -9.92 -2.38
CA LYS A 367 -5.79 -8.84 -2.58
C LYS A 367 -5.27 -8.37 -1.23
N THR A 368 -4.03 -7.98 -1.22
CA THR A 368 -3.34 -7.37 -0.09
C THR A 368 -3.03 -5.91 -0.40
N GLY A 369 -3.01 -5.07 0.59
CA GLY A 369 -2.68 -3.64 0.47
C GLY A 369 -3.12 -2.85 1.70
N ASP A 370 -2.49 -1.71 1.91
CA ASP A 370 -2.84 -0.75 2.96
C ASP A 370 -4.13 0.01 2.56
N ILE A 371 -5.26 -0.37 3.15
CA ILE A 371 -6.57 0.20 2.80
C ILE A 371 -6.83 1.51 3.55
N ASP A 372 -6.35 1.62 4.78
CA ASP A 372 -6.65 2.77 5.64
C ASP A 372 -5.47 3.73 5.83
N ASN A 373 -4.41 3.54 5.06
CA ASN A 373 -3.17 4.34 5.06
C ASN A 373 -2.51 4.40 6.45
N ASP A 374 -2.58 3.30 7.20
CA ASP A 374 -1.92 3.22 8.50
C ASP A 374 -0.55 2.51 8.45
N GLY A 375 -0.14 2.09 7.25
CA GLY A 375 1.18 1.54 6.94
C GLY A 375 1.29 0.04 7.16
N ASP A 376 0.21 -0.66 7.47
CA ASP A 376 0.18 -2.10 7.52
C ASP A 376 -0.64 -2.71 6.35
N ILE A 377 -0.49 -4.00 6.15
CA ILE A 377 -1.09 -4.68 5.00
C ILE A 377 -2.37 -5.40 5.40
N ASP A 378 -3.45 -4.99 4.79
CA ASP A 378 -4.78 -5.56 4.93
C ASP A 378 -5.05 -6.66 3.91
N ILE A 379 -6.07 -7.50 4.17
CA ILE A 379 -6.50 -8.57 3.28
C ILE A 379 -7.95 -8.35 2.86
N VAL A 380 -8.17 -8.14 1.56
CA VAL A 380 -9.51 -7.95 0.97
C VAL A 380 -9.90 -9.15 0.13
N THR A 381 -11.08 -9.69 0.35
CA THR A 381 -11.56 -10.81 -0.46
C THR A 381 -13.09 -10.95 -0.43
N ALA A 382 -13.60 -11.67 -1.42
CA ALA A 382 -14.90 -12.33 -1.31
C ALA A 382 -14.71 -13.81 -1.01
N ARG A 383 -15.73 -14.44 -0.45
CA ARG A 383 -15.68 -15.85 -0.06
C ARG A 383 -15.50 -16.80 -1.26
N SER A 384 -16.03 -16.41 -2.44
CA SER A 384 -15.83 -17.11 -3.70
C SER A 384 -16.12 -16.16 -4.87
N TRP A 385 -15.87 -16.63 -6.10
CA TRP A 385 -16.20 -15.88 -7.32
C TRP A 385 -17.66 -15.43 -7.42
N ASP A 386 -18.59 -16.15 -6.74
CA ASP A 386 -20.03 -15.89 -6.76
C ASP A 386 -20.67 -15.87 -5.36
N LYS A 387 -19.89 -16.07 -4.30
CA LYS A 387 -20.42 -16.16 -2.93
C LYS A 387 -20.00 -14.97 -2.07
N PRO A 388 -21.01 -14.32 -1.45
CA PRO A 388 -20.76 -13.32 -0.43
C PRO A 388 -20.24 -13.96 0.88
N PRO A 389 -19.82 -13.15 1.85
CA PRO A 389 -19.75 -11.69 1.80
C PRO A 389 -18.45 -11.18 1.17
N LEU A 390 -18.42 -9.88 0.79
CA LEU A 390 -17.21 -9.13 0.59
C LEU A 390 -16.68 -8.71 1.96
N GLN A 391 -15.40 -8.96 2.23
CA GLN A 391 -14.79 -8.85 3.55
C GLN A 391 -13.41 -8.21 3.48
N LEU A 392 -13.07 -7.55 4.58
CA LEU A 392 -11.74 -7.01 4.86
C LEU A 392 -11.27 -7.58 6.21
N TRP A 393 -10.06 -8.08 6.26
CA TRP A 393 -9.29 -8.29 7.48
C TRP A 393 -8.27 -7.18 7.54
N ARG A 394 -8.58 -6.18 8.37
CA ARG A 394 -7.73 -5.04 8.59
C ARG A 394 -6.66 -5.42 9.60
N SER A 395 -5.41 -5.31 9.23
CA SER A 395 -4.29 -5.49 10.13
C SER A 395 -4.33 -4.45 11.25
N THR A 396 -3.77 -4.77 12.37
CA THR A 396 -3.62 -3.82 13.49
C THR A 396 -2.19 -3.82 14.00
N ILE A 397 -1.27 -4.37 13.21
CA ILE A 397 0.11 -4.53 13.65
C ILE A 397 0.83 -3.19 13.75
N SER A 398 0.53 -2.25 12.88
CA SER A 398 1.03 -0.87 12.95
C SER A 398 0.80 -0.24 14.32
N LYS A 399 -0.36 -0.54 14.93
CA LYS A 399 -0.73 -0.09 16.28
C LYS A 399 -0.04 -0.86 17.41
N THR A 400 0.38 -2.09 17.13
CA THR A 400 0.95 -3.01 18.14
C THR A 400 2.45 -2.85 18.30
N ILE A 401 3.19 -2.68 17.22
CA ILE A 401 4.67 -2.61 17.21
C ILE A 401 5.22 -1.19 17.11
N GLY A 402 4.38 -0.17 17.27
CA GLY A 402 4.77 1.23 17.07
C GLY A 402 4.96 1.52 15.58
N GLY A 403 3.94 1.22 14.81
CA GLY A 403 3.89 1.17 13.36
C GLY A 403 4.32 2.40 12.60
N ILE A 404 4.01 2.41 11.31
CA ILE A 404 4.32 3.48 10.36
C ILE A 404 3.01 4.10 9.88
N GLY A 405 3.00 5.40 9.58
CA GLY A 405 1.83 6.09 9.07
C GLY A 405 1.00 6.79 10.14
N VAL A 406 -0.12 7.37 9.71
CA VAL A 406 -1.01 8.13 10.59
C VAL A 406 -1.65 7.22 11.64
N GLY A 407 -1.58 7.61 12.91
CA GLY A 407 -2.10 6.83 14.04
C GLY A 407 -1.09 5.89 14.70
N ALA A 408 0.14 5.82 14.20
CA ALA A 408 1.18 4.94 14.75
C ALA A 408 1.44 5.19 16.23
N ALA A 409 1.24 4.17 17.06
CA ALA A 409 1.43 4.27 18.51
C ALA A 409 2.91 4.36 18.89
N ALA A 410 3.21 5.05 19.96
CA ALA A 410 4.56 5.11 20.53
C ALA A 410 5.01 3.73 21.02
N PRO A 411 6.10 3.14 20.50
CA PRO A 411 6.55 1.83 20.92
C PRO A 411 7.13 1.84 22.36
N PRO A 412 7.26 0.70 23.00
CA PRO A 412 7.87 0.63 24.34
C PRO A 412 9.23 1.32 24.39
N GLY A 413 9.40 2.20 25.38
CA GLY A 413 10.62 2.98 25.59
C GLY A 413 10.74 4.24 24.71
N ALA A 414 9.76 4.55 23.88
CA ALA A 414 9.69 5.85 23.21
C ALA A 414 9.25 6.96 24.18
N GLU A 415 9.75 8.15 23.94
CA GLU A 415 9.37 9.37 24.64
C GLU A 415 8.34 10.15 23.82
N VAL A 416 7.14 10.36 24.35
CA VAL A 416 6.13 11.21 23.72
C VAL A 416 6.53 12.67 23.87
N LEU A 417 6.52 13.41 22.77
CA LEU A 417 6.94 14.80 22.68
C LEU A 417 5.76 15.76 22.48
N ILE A 418 4.73 15.32 21.74
CA ILE A 418 3.47 16.04 21.55
C ILE A 418 2.31 15.05 21.65
N ASP A 419 1.35 15.36 22.55
CA ASP A 419 0.11 14.61 22.78
C ASP A 419 -1.14 15.51 22.67
N GLY A 420 -1.00 16.73 22.14
CA GLY A 420 -2.06 17.73 22.06
C GLY A 420 -2.24 18.55 23.34
N THR A 421 -1.46 18.32 24.39
CA THR A 421 -1.60 19.06 25.66
C THR A 421 -0.59 20.20 25.83
N ARG A 422 -1.03 21.29 26.42
CA ARG A 422 -0.16 22.43 26.84
C ARG A 422 0.95 21.94 27.77
N LYS A 423 0.63 21.02 28.67
CA LYS A 423 1.58 20.53 29.67
C LYS A 423 2.80 19.92 29.01
N LEU A 424 2.60 19.00 28.05
CA LEU A 424 3.71 18.30 27.40
C LEU A 424 4.50 19.24 26.49
N LEU A 425 3.82 20.15 25.78
CA LEU A 425 4.48 21.20 25.00
C LEU A 425 5.43 22.03 25.84
N ASP A 426 4.97 22.58 26.99
CA ASP A 426 5.80 23.40 27.86
C ASP A 426 6.90 22.59 28.59
N GLU A 427 6.68 21.29 28.85
CA GLU A 427 7.68 20.41 29.47
C GLU A 427 8.81 20.06 28.50
N LYS A 428 8.49 19.66 27.28
CA LYS A 428 9.45 19.09 26.33
C LYS A 428 10.12 20.11 25.42
N TRP A 429 9.48 21.25 25.14
CA TRP A 429 9.90 22.18 24.12
C TRP A 429 10.28 23.56 24.68
N THR A 430 11.04 24.29 23.87
CA THR A 430 11.36 25.73 24.08
C THR A 430 11.44 26.39 22.69
N TYR A 431 11.39 27.75 22.67
CA TYR A 431 11.70 28.43 21.43
C TYR A 431 13.15 28.21 21.00
N TRP A 432 13.34 28.06 19.70
CA TRP A 432 14.67 28.03 19.11
C TRP A 432 15.26 29.44 19.11
N ALA A 433 16.36 29.65 19.85
CA ALA A 433 17.04 30.94 19.94
C ALA A 433 18.02 31.20 18.79
N GLY A 434 17.56 31.05 17.55
CA GLY A 434 18.34 31.33 16.35
C GLY A 434 18.58 32.82 16.06
N PRO A 435 19.31 33.15 14.99
CA PRO A 435 19.72 34.53 14.67
C PRO A 435 18.57 35.51 14.43
N ARG A 436 17.35 35.00 14.21
CA ARG A 436 16.13 35.81 13.97
C ARG A 436 15.08 35.63 15.06
N PHE A 437 15.46 35.04 16.18
CA PHE A 437 14.55 34.76 17.26
C PHE A 437 13.96 36.07 17.83
N ALA A 438 12.64 36.14 17.85
CA ALA A 438 11.91 37.30 18.35
C ALA A 438 10.86 36.95 19.42
N SER A 439 10.55 35.70 19.64
CA SER A 439 9.53 35.24 20.57
C SER A 439 10.08 35.04 21.98
N SER A 440 9.19 35.12 22.98
CA SER A 440 9.52 34.93 24.38
C SER A 440 8.70 33.83 25.03
N LEU A 441 9.28 33.12 26.00
CA LEU A 441 8.56 32.10 26.75
C LEU A 441 7.41 32.73 27.60
N PRO A 442 6.32 31.99 27.82
CA PRO A 442 6.06 30.62 27.36
C PRO A 442 5.82 30.53 25.85
N ILE A 443 5.93 29.31 25.29
CA ILE A 443 5.59 29.04 23.88
C ILE A 443 4.13 29.46 23.64
N LYS A 444 3.89 30.25 22.59
CA LYS A 444 2.57 30.79 22.25
C LYS A 444 1.86 29.99 21.14
N TRP A 445 2.44 28.90 20.69
CA TRP A 445 1.71 27.96 19.85
C TRP A 445 0.43 27.54 20.56
N GLU A 446 -0.66 27.51 19.84
CA GLU A 446 -1.99 27.31 20.42
C GLU A 446 -2.33 25.81 20.52
N ILE A 447 -3.20 25.50 21.46
CA ILE A 447 -3.87 24.19 21.54
C ILE A 447 -5.25 24.42 20.93
N VAL A 448 -5.54 23.69 19.86
CA VAL A 448 -6.80 23.78 19.13
C VAL A 448 -7.49 22.42 19.07
N ASP A 449 -8.79 22.41 18.78
CA ASP A 449 -9.50 21.16 18.52
C ASP A 449 -8.95 20.51 17.24
N ASP A 450 -8.82 19.17 17.25
CA ASP A 450 -8.44 18.43 16.06
C ASP A 450 -9.56 18.53 15.01
N PRO A 451 -9.27 19.01 13.77
CA PRO A 451 -10.32 19.19 12.76
C PRO A 451 -10.84 17.88 12.16
N VAL A 452 -10.18 16.74 12.42
CA VAL A 452 -10.50 15.43 11.84
C VAL A 452 -10.99 14.44 12.89
N ASP A 453 -10.25 14.33 14.01
CA ASP A 453 -10.50 13.33 15.05
C ASP A 453 -10.89 14.00 16.39
N PRO A 454 -11.56 13.29 17.31
CA PRO A 454 -11.82 13.83 18.65
C PRO A 454 -10.53 14.09 19.43
N GLY A 455 -10.36 15.31 19.96
CA GLY A 455 -9.21 15.66 20.79
C GLY A 455 -8.65 17.04 20.49
N THR A 456 -7.44 17.29 20.99
CA THR A 456 -6.73 18.57 20.80
C THR A 456 -5.36 18.35 20.20
N VAL A 457 -4.89 19.33 19.41
CA VAL A 457 -3.61 19.32 18.70
C VAL A 457 -2.88 20.64 18.86
N ILE A 458 -1.61 20.69 18.47
CA ILE A 458 -0.78 21.89 18.57
C ILE A 458 -0.77 22.61 17.23
N ALA A 459 -1.12 23.89 17.21
CA ALA A 459 -1.04 24.75 16.04
C ALA A 459 0.26 25.57 16.04
N SER A 460 0.99 25.56 14.94
CA SER A 460 2.27 26.27 14.78
C SER A 460 2.13 27.78 14.59
N THR A 461 1.15 28.37 15.22
CA THR A 461 0.92 29.82 15.20
C THR A 461 1.53 30.48 16.43
N ASP A 462 2.22 31.58 16.22
CA ASP A 462 2.61 32.49 17.29
C ASP A 462 2.07 33.91 16.99
N PRO A 463 0.93 34.26 17.56
CA PRO A 463 0.32 35.57 17.33
C PRO A 463 1.22 36.75 17.72
N ALA A 464 2.17 36.55 18.65
CA ALA A 464 3.12 37.59 19.04
C ALA A 464 4.41 37.60 18.24
N GLY A 465 4.74 36.48 17.61
CA GLY A 465 5.85 36.34 16.65
C GLY A 465 5.50 36.87 15.27
N ASP A 466 4.25 37.27 15.06
CA ASP A 466 3.70 37.85 13.85
C ASP A 466 3.99 37.00 12.60
N GLY A 467 3.67 35.72 12.70
CA GLY A 467 3.84 34.78 11.59
C GLY A 467 5.28 34.75 11.11
N GLY A 468 6.15 34.79 12.06
CA GLY A 468 7.57 34.62 11.93
C GLY A 468 8.18 34.85 10.58
N LYS A 469 8.86 35.88 10.41
CA LYS A 469 9.87 35.87 9.39
C LYS A 469 10.94 34.87 9.83
N TYR A 470 10.88 33.65 9.27
CA TYR A 470 11.97 32.68 9.29
C TYR A 470 12.52 32.37 10.70
N GLY A 471 11.85 31.53 11.44
CA GLY A 471 12.35 31.01 12.70
C GLY A 471 12.05 31.83 13.95
N ALA A 472 11.27 32.91 13.84
CA ALA A 472 10.91 33.71 15.01
C ALA A 472 10.04 32.97 16.02
N ALA A 473 9.35 31.91 15.60
CA ALA A 473 8.49 31.10 16.42
C ALA A 473 8.78 29.59 16.32
N ASP A 474 9.91 29.20 15.71
CA ASP A 474 10.33 27.80 15.71
C ASP A 474 10.50 27.27 17.13
N ILE A 475 10.07 26.03 17.36
CA ILE A 475 10.26 25.35 18.63
C ILE A 475 11.26 24.19 18.48
N VAL A 476 12.02 23.93 19.54
CA VAL A 476 13.02 22.87 19.58
C VAL A 476 12.91 22.12 20.90
N THR A 477 13.16 20.80 20.87
CA THR A 477 13.16 20.00 22.10
C THR A 477 14.29 20.43 23.04
N LYS A 478 14.01 20.46 24.34
CA LYS A 478 15.02 20.72 25.38
C LYS A 478 16.03 19.61 25.46
N LYS A 479 15.60 18.36 25.30
CA LYS A 479 16.49 17.19 25.20
C LYS A 479 17.08 17.12 23.80
N LYS A 480 18.31 16.60 23.72
CA LYS A 480 19.07 16.41 22.47
C LYS A 480 19.28 14.93 22.21
N TYR A 481 19.18 14.54 20.95
CA TYR A 481 19.22 13.16 20.50
C TYR A 481 20.36 12.95 19.52
N ARG A 482 20.91 11.73 19.47
CA ARG A 482 21.96 11.35 18.55
C ARG A 482 21.41 10.51 17.42
N ASP A 483 21.10 9.27 17.69
CA ASP A 483 20.49 8.30 16.77
C ASP A 483 19.08 7.98 17.29
N PHE A 484 18.09 7.95 16.43
CA PHE A 484 16.72 7.80 16.90
C PHE A 484 15.76 7.32 15.79
N ARG A 485 14.68 6.72 16.24
CA ARG A 485 13.43 6.62 15.48
C ARG A 485 12.51 7.75 15.93
N LEU A 486 11.87 8.41 14.98
CA LEU A 486 10.98 9.55 15.19
C LEU A 486 9.70 9.33 14.39
N HIS A 487 8.57 9.56 15.03
CA HIS A 487 7.27 9.69 14.38
C HIS A 487 6.75 11.11 14.54
N VAL A 488 6.17 11.67 13.48
CA VAL A 488 5.60 13.02 13.46
C VAL A 488 4.33 13.03 12.64
N GLU A 489 3.19 13.32 13.27
CA GLU A 489 1.97 13.61 12.54
C GLU A 489 1.76 15.11 12.37
N PHE A 490 1.43 15.50 11.13
CA PHE A 490 1.14 16.89 10.79
C PHE A 490 -0.06 17.01 9.85
N LEU A 491 -0.74 18.16 9.92
CA LEU A 491 -1.83 18.51 9.01
C LEU A 491 -1.62 19.93 8.53
N ILE A 492 -1.72 20.16 7.22
CA ILE A 492 -1.70 21.48 6.60
C ILE A 492 -3.14 21.91 6.35
N PRO A 493 -3.69 22.91 7.10
CA PRO A 493 -5.09 23.28 6.98
C PRO A 493 -5.43 23.97 5.66
N HIS A 494 -4.47 24.69 5.06
CA HIS A 494 -4.67 25.53 3.89
C HIS A 494 -3.59 25.31 2.84
N LYS A 495 -3.96 25.36 1.56
CA LYS A 495 -3.01 25.23 0.43
C LYS A 495 -1.80 26.15 0.60
N LYS A 496 -0.63 25.66 0.16
CA LYS A 496 0.67 26.32 0.26
C LYS A 496 1.19 26.48 1.70
N GLY A 497 0.67 25.70 2.64
CA GLY A 497 1.23 25.65 3.98
C GLY A 497 2.68 25.18 3.95
N ASN A 498 3.51 25.77 4.80
CA ASN A 498 4.95 25.53 4.85
C ASN A 498 5.42 25.38 6.29
N SER A 499 6.16 24.32 6.53
CA SER A 499 6.85 24.01 7.78
C SER A 499 8.05 23.11 7.48
N GLY A 500 8.74 22.64 8.52
CA GLY A 500 9.84 21.69 8.40
C GLY A 500 10.09 20.96 9.70
N VAL A 501 10.45 19.69 9.59
CA VAL A 501 10.92 18.84 10.69
C VAL A 501 12.44 18.75 10.63
N TYR A 502 13.14 19.33 11.61
CA TYR A 502 14.60 19.38 11.61
C TYR A 502 15.19 18.33 12.54
N LEU A 503 15.81 17.33 11.97
CA LEU A 503 16.56 16.31 12.69
C LEU A 503 17.84 16.93 13.26
N GLN A 504 18.06 16.76 14.56
CA GLN A 504 19.17 17.39 15.31
C GLN A 504 19.26 18.92 15.14
N ASN A 505 18.13 19.60 14.84
CA ASN A 505 18.11 21.03 14.51
C ASN A 505 19.05 21.44 13.35
N ARG A 506 19.33 20.53 12.43
CA ARG A 506 20.29 20.70 11.30
C ARG A 506 19.72 20.26 9.98
N TYR A 507 19.15 19.05 9.92
CA TYR A 507 18.76 18.39 8.70
C TYR A 507 17.24 18.47 8.55
N GLU A 508 16.81 19.19 7.54
CA GLU A 508 15.39 19.44 7.32
C GLU A 508 14.75 18.36 6.45
N ILE A 509 13.66 17.82 6.95
CA ILE A 509 12.66 17.10 6.18
C ILE A 509 11.50 18.08 5.94
N GLN A 510 11.22 18.36 4.70
CA GLN A 510 10.31 19.43 4.30
C GLN A 510 8.84 19.05 4.53
N VAL A 511 8.05 20.03 4.97
CA VAL A 511 6.58 19.99 5.02
C VAL A 511 6.08 21.16 4.18
N LEU A 512 5.75 20.89 2.90
CA LEU A 512 5.35 21.95 1.95
C LEU A 512 4.29 21.46 0.96
N ASP A 513 3.10 22.01 1.04
CA ASP A 513 2.04 21.75 0.06
C ASP A 513 2.34 22.45 -1.29
N GLY A 514 2.20 21.70 -2.38
CA GLY A 514 2.28 22.23 -3.75
C GLY A 514 3.65 22.22 -4.40
N ASP A 515 4.65 21.56 -3.84
CA ASP A 515 5.98 21.37 -4.45
C ASP A 515 6.42 19.90 -4.34
N SER A 516 6.81 19.31 -5.47
CA SER A 516 7.30 17.94 -5.60
C SER A 516 8.81 17.85 -5.90
N GLY A 517 9.54 18.97 -5.83
CA GLY A 517 10.99 19.03 -6.08
C GLY A 517 11.83 18.76 -4.83
N LYS A 518 13.13 19.07 -4.90
CA LYS A 518 14.07 18.92 -3.77
C LYS A 518 13.82 19.89 -2.60
N HIS A 519 12.84 20.77 -2.73
CA HIS A 519 12.30 21.63 -1.69
C HIS A 519 10.85 21.27 -1.34
N GLY A 520 10.30 20.23 -1.97
CA GLY A 520 8.91 19.84 -1.83
C GLY A 520 8.64 18.94 -0.64
N MET A 521 7.41 18.48 -0.56
CA MET A 521 6.91 17.61 0.50
C MET A 521 7.81 16.37 0.67
N ALA A 522 8.14 16.04 1.93
CA ALA A 522 8.98 14.89 2.30
C ALA A 522 10.41 14.90 1.73
N ALA A 523 10.86 15.99 1.11
CA ALA A 523 12.24 16.09 0.63
C ALA A 523 13.25 16.15 1.79
N VAL A 524 14.37 15.44 1.66
CA VAL A 524 15.59 15.80 2.37
C VAL A 524 16.15 17.01 1.65
N ILE A 525 16.01 18.19 2.22
CA ILE A 525 16.21 19.48 1.54
C ILE A 525 17.49 19.51 0.73
N ASN A 526 17.36 19.82 -0.58
CA ASN A 526 18.42 19.90 -1.58
C ASN A 526 19.19 18.59 -1.84
N GLU A 527 18.91 17.52 -1.13
CA GLU A 527 19.59 16.22 -1.27
C GLU A 527 18.72 15.24 -2.08
N ALA A 528 17.49 14.96 -1.62
CA ALA A 528 16.62 13.97 -2.22
C ALA A 528 15.18 14.46 -2.30
N VAL A 529 14.47 14.08 -3.36
CA VAL A 529 13.05 14.38 -3.60
C VAL A 529 12.20 13.40 -2.80
N GLY A 530 11.11 13.85 -2.17
CA GLY A 530 10.14 13.00 -1.52
C GLY A 530 9.05 12.48 -2.50
N PRO A 531 8.35 11.39 -2.15
CA PRO A 531 7.24 10.86 -2.94
C PRO A 531 5.98 11.73 -2.74
N TYR A 532 5.82 12.76 -3.54
CA TYR A 532 4.69 13.70 -3.40
C TYR A 532 3.31 13.02 -3.53
N HIS A 533 3.24 11.93 -4.28
CA HIS A 533 2.02 11.11 -4.41
C HIS A 533 1.56 10.46 -3.09
N ALA A 534 2.45 10.32 -2.12
CA ALA A 534 2.11 9.84 -0.78
C ALA A 534 1.47 10.92 0.13
N TYR A 535 1.33 12.16 -0.34
CA TYR A 535 0.71 13.25 0.41
C TYR A 535 -0.81 13.12 0.42
N ASN A 536 -1.41 12.92 1.60
CA ASN A 536 -2.86 12.78 1.78
C ASN A 536 -3.65 14.07 1.46
N GLY A 537 -2.96 15.18 1.19
CA GLY A 537 -3.59 16.44 0.82
C GLY A 537 -3.82 17.40 1.98
N THR A 538 -4.25 18.62 1.60
CA THR A 538 -4.59 19.71 2.54
C THR A 538 -5.81 19.33 3.38
N GLY A 539 -5.77 19.58 4.69
CA GLY A 539 -6.86 19.29 5.62
C GLY A 539 -6.90 17.83 6.09
N LYS A 540 -5.92 17.03 5.73
CA LYS A 540 -5.77 15.64 6.16
C LYS A 540 -4.49 15.45 6.98
N TRP A 541 -4.52 14.50 7.92
CA TRP A 541 -3.33 14.09 8.65
C TRP A 541 -2.34 13.37 7.75
N ASN A 542 -1.07 13.63 7.99
CA ASN A 542 0.07 13.02 7.33
C ASN A 542 1.09 12.61 8.39
N ALA A 543 1.89 11.60 8.11
CA ALA A 543 2.89 11.10 9.04
C ALA A 543 4.26 10.92 8.39
N TYR A 544 5.30 11.34 9.09
CA TYR A 544 6.68 10.97 8.83
C TYR A 544 7.15 9.98 9.88
N ASP A 545 7.62 8.82 9.43
CA ASP A 545 8.33 7.85 10.23
C ASP A 545 9.79 7.83 9.81
N ILE A 546 10.68 8.19 10.72
CA ILE A 546 12.08 8.49 10.39
C ILE A 546 13.00 7.69 11.31
N LYS A 547 13.91 6.92 10.72
CA LYS A 547 15.06 6.36 11.40
C LYS A 547 16.30 7.18 11.00
N PHE A 548 16.93 7.80 11.98
CA PHE A 548 18.04 8.71 11.75
C PHE A 548 19.28 8.27 12.50
N ARG A 549 20.42 8.23 11.78
CA ARG A 549 21.74 8.00 12.33
C ARG A 549 22.61 9.24 12.13
N ALA A 550 23.09 9.80 13.23
CA ALA A 550 23.98 10.96 13.22
C ALA A 550 25.33 10.66 12.53
N ALA A 551 25.98 11.69 12.05
CA ALA A 551 27.34 11.59 11.54
C ALA A 551 28.32 11.01 12.58
N ARG A 552 29.35 10.34 12.11
CA ARG A 552 30.41 9.77 12.93
C ARG A 552 31.73 10.48 12.69
N PHE A 553 32.47 10.72 13.77
CA PHE A 553 33.77 11.33 13.74
C PHE A 553 34.77 10.46 14.49
N LYS A 554 36.00 10.41 13.97
CA LYS A 554 37.13 9.79 14.63
C LYS A 554 38.30 10.77 14.56
N ASP A 555 38.92 11.06 15.71
CA ASP A 555 40.03 12.02 15.84
C ASP A 555 39.70 13.39 15.20
N GLY A 556 38.45 13.87 15.41
CA GLY A 556 37.97 15.15 14.86
C GLY A 556 37.74 15.17 13.34
N LYS A 557 37.87 14.04 12.66
CA LYS A 557 37.59 13.91 11.23
C LYS A 557 36.28 13.18 11.00
N LEU A 558 35.48 13.68 10.07
CA LEU A 558 34.24 13.00 9.62
C LEU A 558 34.63 11.66 8.98
N THR A 559 34.12 10.56 9.56
CA THR A 559 34.27 9.20 9.01
C THR A 559 33.05 8.74 8.26
N GLU A 560 31.87 9.12 8.75
CA GLU A 560 30.59 8.73 8.16
C GLU A 560 29.60 9.89 8.25
N LYS A 561 28.86 10.12 7.17
CA LYS A 561 27.82 11.15 7.09
C LYS A 561 26.59 10.72 7.89
N ALA A 562 25.73 11.68 8.22
CA ALA A 562 24.40 11.39 8.71
C ALA A 562 23.57 10.68 7.64
N ILE A 563 22.73 9.76 8.05
CA ILE A 563 21.92 8.91 7.19
C ILE A 563 20.47 8.94 7.68
N VAL A 564 19.53 8.92 6.76
CA VAL A 564 18.10 8.85 7.04
C VAL A 564 17.42 7.81 6.18
N THR A 565 16.59 6.98 6.80
CA THR A 565 15.53 6.21 6.14
C THR A 565 14.20 6.73 6.63
N MET A 566 13.25 6.93 5.73
CA MET A 566 11.98 7.57 6.06
C MET A 566 10.83 6.96 5.27
N PHE A 567 9.70 6.79 5.95
CA PHE A 567 8.41 6.56 5.33
C PHE A 567 7.56 7.82 5.41
N PHE A 568 6.75 8.06 4.41
CA PHE A 568 5.76 9.11 4.33
C PHE A 568 4.40 8.50 4.08
N ASN A 569 3.49 8.57 5.06
CA ASN A 569 2.18 7.93 5.03
C ASN A 569 2.25 6.43 4.65
N GLY A 570 3.21 5.70 5.20
CA GLY A 570 3.43 4.28 4.89
C GLY A 570 4.26 4.03 3.64
N VAL A 571 4.41 4.98 2.72
CA VAL A 571 5.22 4.85 1.51
C VAL A 571 6.69 5.12 1.83
N ARG A 572 7.59 4.21 1.47
CA ARG A 572 9.04 4.37 1.64
C ARG A 572 9.54 5.56 0.81
N ALA A 573 9.91 6.64 1.49
CA ALA A 573 10.33 7.89 0.87
C ALA A 573 11.83 7.95 0.61
N HIS A 574 12.63 7.48 1.56
CA HIS A 574 14.09 7.50 1.48
C HIS A 574 14.66 6.25 2.15
N THR A 575 15.66 5.62 1.51
CA THR A 575 16.39 4.47 2.07
C THR A 575 17.86 4.83 2.16
N ASN A 576 18.42 4.77 3.37
CA ASN A 576 19.84 5.04 3.65
C ASN A 576 20.39 6.32 2.98
N GLN A 577 19.52 7.34 2.87
CA GLN A 577 19.87 8.62 2.23
C GLN A 577 20.96 9.31 3.04
N ARG A 578 22.16 9.41 2.46
CA ARG A 578 23.29 10.12 3.06
C ARG A 578 23.15 11.62 2.86
N ILE A 579 23.29 12.39 3.93
CA ILE A 579 23.17 13.84 3.91
C ILE A 579 24.55 14.47 3.71
N GLN A 580 24.72 15.23 2.63
CA GLN A 580 26.01 15.74 2.21
C GLN A 580 26.48 16.94 3.02
N LYS A 581 25.54 17.80 3.45
CA LYS A 581 25.81 18.97 4.28
C LYS A 581 24.55 19.46 4.97
N VAL A 582 24.69 20.36 5.93
CA VAL A 582 23.57 21.09 6.50
C VAL A 582 23.12 22.17 5.51
N TRP A 583 21.95 21.98 4.95
CA TRP A 583 21.27 22.98 4.13
C TRP A 583 20.36 23.81 5.05
N GLY A 584 20.09 24.94 4.73
CA GLY A 584 19.25 25.79 5.51
C GLY A 584 19.97 27.09 5.71
N GLY A 585 19.25 28.10 5.51
CA GLY A 585 19.70 29.45 5.64
C GLY A 585 20.04 29.82 7.09
N PRO A 586 19.80 31.05 7.44
CA PRO A 586 20.00 31.54 8.82
C PRO A 586 19.20 30.76 9.89
N ASN A 587 18.34 29.83 9.47
CA ASN A 587 17.45 29.07 10.34
C ASN A 587 18.02 27.74 10.84
N SER A 588 19.13 27.26 10.29
CA SER A 588 19.81 26.05 10.74
C SER A 588 21.05 26.45 11.50
N GLY A 589 20.96 26.78 12.76
CA GLY A 589 22.13 27.49 13.06
C GLY A 589 22.87 27.24 14.34
N ILE A 590 22.25 27.15 15.48
CA ILE A 590 23.00 27.11 16.74
C ILE A 590 23.67 25.76 16.94
N ASP A 591 23.10 24.69 16.44
CA ASP A 591 23.60 23.33 16.61
C ASP A 591 24.47 22.85 15.43
N GLY A 592 24.95 23.74 14.56
CA GLY A 592 25.93 23.41 13.54
C GLY A 592 25.62 23.85 12.11
N GLY A 593 24.51 24.55 11.87
CA GLY A 593 24.20 25.08 10.55
C GLY A 593 25.16 26.20 10.17
N ASN A 594 25.95 25.97 9.12
CA ASN A 594 26.86 26.96 8.58
C ASN A 594 26.81 26.86 7.06
N GLN A 595 26.33 27.89 6.42
CA GLN A 595 26.25 27.98 4.97
C GLN A 595 27.61 27.95 4.25
N ARG A 596 28.73 28.18 4.94
CA ARG A 596 30.08 28.21 4.37
C ARG A 596 30.86 26.91 4.49
N GLY A 597 30.34 25.91 5.20
CA GLY A 597 30.91 24.58 5.37
C GLY A 597 29.86 23.50 5.22
N THR A 598 30.21 22.26 5.54
CA THR A 598 29.22 21.16 5.55
C THR A 598 28.24 21.30 6.72
N GLY A 599 28.63 21.98 7.79
CA GLY A 599 27.87 22.12 9.04
C GLY A 599 27.68 20.81 9.82
N ILE A 600 28.25 19.71 9.34
CA ILE A 600 28.12 18.38 9.91
C ILE A 600 28.95 18.28 11.19
N THR A 601 28.35 17.70 12.23
CA THR A 601 28.98 17.44 13.53
C THR A 601 28.41 16.16 14.13
N ASP A 602 29.10 15.58 15.12
CA ASP A 602 28.66 14.42 15.89
C ASP A 602 27.95 14.79 17.21
N VAL A 603 27.80 16.08 17.47
CA VAL A 603 27.12 16.58 18.68
C VAL A 603 25.63 16.32 18.57
N PRO A 604 24.99 15.70 19.58
CA PRO A 604 23.54 15.54 19.61
C PRO A 604 22.80 16.88 19.48
N GLY A 605 21.68 16.89 18.78
CA GLY A 605 20.84 18.08 18.57
C GLY A 605 19.38 17.85 18.91
N GLY A 606 18.61 18.92 19.11
CA GLY A 606 17.19 18.85 19.37
C GLY A 606 16.38 18.55 18.10
N LEU A 607 15.20 18.00 18.25
CA LEU A 607 14.19 18.01 17.20
C LEU A 607 13.62 19.42 17.10
N LYS A 608 13.54 20.01 15.91
CA LYS A 608 12.95 21.34 15.70
C LYS A 608 11.75 21.26 14.76
N LEU A 609 10.69 21.99 15.11
CA LEU A 609 9.54 22.23 14.24
C LEU A 609 9.54 23.70 13.82
N GLN A 610 9.39 23.94 12.53
CA GLN A 610 9.45 25.27 11.95
C GLN A 610 8.09 25.98 11.96
N CYS A 611 8.09 27.29 12.11
CA CYS A 611 6.95 28.17 11.94
C CYS A 611 7.31 29.26 10.91
N GLU A 612 6.84 29.13 9.67
CA GLU A 612 7.11 30.08 8.58
C GLU A 612 5.93 31.00 8.23
N GLY A 613 5.09 31.32 9.20
CA GLY A 613 3.93 32.18 8.98
C GLY A 613 2.73 31.46 8.35
N HIS A 614 2.81 30.15 8.28
CA HIS A 614 1.71 29.26 7.89
C HIS A 614 1.33 28.39 9.06
N GLU A 615 0.04 28.24 9.27
CA GLU A 615 -0.46 27.30 10.28
C GLU A 615 -0.23 25.87 9.79
N VAL A 616 0.41 25.06 10.63
CA VAL A 616 0.50 23.60 10.49
C VAL A 616 0.16 23.01 11.84
N LEU A 617 -0.72 22.03 11.86
CA LEU A 617 -1.13 21.33 13.07
C LEU A 617 -0.22 20.13 13.30
N TYR A 618 0.06 19.82 14.57
CA TYR A 618 0.90 18.71 14.98
C TYR A 618 0.24 17.90 16.09
N ARG A 619 0.32 16.58 16.00
CA ARG A 619 -0.10 15.64 17.04
C ARG A 619 0.79 14.41 17.05
N ASN A 620 0.62 13.51 17.99
CA ASN A 620 1.24 12.18 18.05
C ASN A 620 2.72 12.20 17.63
N ILE A 621 3.53 13.07 18.27
CA ILE A 621 4.97 13.09 18.04
C ILE A 621 5.65 12.30 19.15
N TRP A 622 6.39 11.27 18.78
CA TRP A 622 7.21 10.50 19.71
C TRP A 622 8.59 10.20 19.12
N ILE A 623 9.56 9.97 19.99
CA ILE A 623 10.93 9.65 19.63
C ILE A 623 11.47 8.50 20.48
N LYS A 624 12.18 7.58 19.86
CA LYS A 624 12.88 6.49 20.53
C LYS A 624 14.37 6.62 20.23
N GLU A 625 15.20 6.75 21.29
CA GLU A 625 16.66 6.76 21.11
C GLU A 625 17.15 5.37 20.69
N LEU A 626 18.08 5.33 19.75
CA LEU A 626 18.68 4.12 19.21
C LEU A 626 20.20 4.15 19.42
N ASP A 627 20.83 2.98 19.43
CA ASP A 627 22.30 2.83 19.41
C ASP A 627 22.71 2.15 18.10
N LEU A 628 22.64 2.89 17.00
CA LEU A 628 22.93 2.38 15.67
C LEU A 628 24.44 2.25 15.45
N LYS A 629 24.92 1.01 15.34
CA LYS A 629 26.33 0.67 15.10
C LYS A 629 26.64 0.59 13.61
N GLU A 630 25.71 0.05 12.84
CA GLU A 630 25.83 -0.13 11.40
C GLU A 630 25.76 1.19 10.64
N PRO A 631 26.38 1.29 9.44
CA PRO A 631 26.42 2.51 8.64
C PRO A 631 25.13 2.76 7.85
N ASP A 632 24.03 2.21 8.26
CA ASP A 632 22.73 2.38 7.63
C ASP A 632 21.61 2.62 8.64
N THR A 633 20.42 2.91 8.13
CA THR A 633 19.22 3.18 8.89
C THR A 633 18.03 2.40 8.35
N ASP A 634 18.25 1.40 7.51
CA ASP A 634 17.13 0.63 7.01
C ASP A 634 16.35 -0.05 8.14
N TRP A 635 15.07 -0.30 7.89
CA TRP A 635 14.13 -0.80 8.89
C TRP A 635 14.13 -2.34 8.96
N GLY A 636 15.20 -2.95 8.53
CA GLY A 636 15.40 -4.38 8.75
C GLY A 636 15.33 -4.74 10.25
N PRO A 637 15.11 -6.00 10.58
CA PRO A 637 14.77 -6.46 11.93
C PRO A 637 15.71 -6.01 13.01
#